data_4419c7304f49f932d2f6bf6144ea92d1
#
_entry.id   4419c7304f49f932d2f6bf6144ea92d1
#
_cell.length_a   1.000
_cell.length_b   1.000
_cell.length_c   1.000
_cell.angle_alpha   90.00
_cell.angle_beta   90.00
_cell.angle_gamma   90.00
#
_symmetry.space_group_name_H-M   'P 1'
#
loop_
_entity.id
_entity.type
_entity.pdbx_description
1 polymer ?
#
loop_
_entity_poly.entity_id
_entity_poly.type
_entity_poly.pdbx_seq_one_letter_code
_entity_poly.pdbx_strand_id
1 'polypeptide(L)'
;MEKRQVEILAPAGSFDSMKAAVAAGADAVYMGGSRFGARAYADNPDEKGLLEAIDYVHLHGRRLYMTVNTLFKEDELEELENYMRPYYDRGLDGVIVQDLGALAFMRRHFPGLELHSSTQMTVTSVYGARMMKEMGCSRVVTAREMSLEEIRRIHDETDIEIESFVHGALCYCYSGQCLMSSLIGGRSGNRGRCAQPCRLPYTVYEPGDLSRQKDKHCAPEQAGQSGARSRIIEQTGKKNRNQKPAASGRTGPSPLNKSSERYVLSLKDLCTLDILPDIIEAGVYSLKIEGRMKSPRYTAGVVSIYRKYVDRYLEQGRDGYFVEPEDRKMLLDLFDRGGFTDGYYARHNGRGMVALKEKPEFREGNQKLFEYLDKTYVVAELKEKVRGHVELAEGEPSRLTLESRGEKVQVLGQAPQAAENQPMTREKVLKQLNKTGGSSFSFETLTAQIEGDLFLPFQALNELRRTGFQELEKKLTGARVLTGEGGVGAEFRSVPAKTAAPKSRSVPAKTAAPESQSVLTAFLEETAQLSPVLARGEISVVYLDADGFNPDQWRDIADRCHDRGKQCWLALPQIFRSHAQRYLGTNRRLLCQAGFDGVLIRALEEAVWLKDLMEQENQKTSLPFGMDASVYGWNSRSAEVLASMGTSLLTMPWELNSREMEPVLGACRGLGLASELIIYGNAPMMVSAQCITNTVKGCTHKRGTLMMKDRTGALLPVKNHCSFCYNTIYNPAPLSLLGSEKLVGRLMPDRLRLQFTVEGTEQTEKVLDAFIGSFVYGRDVEAPFRDFTRGHFKRGVE
;
A
#
# COMPACT_ATOMS: atom_id res chain seq x y z
N MET A 1 9.41 -35.19 0.87
CA MET A 1 9.18 -33.76 1.08
C MET A 1 8.76 -33.20 -0.26
N GLU A 2 7.51 -32.77 -0.42
CA GLU A 2 7.11 -31.99 -1.60
C GLU A 2 8.03 -30.77 -1.69
N LYS A 3 8.62 -30.53 -2.88
CA LYS A 3 9.43 -29.33 -3.12
C LYS A 3 8.56 -28.11 -2.84
N ARG A 4 8.88 -27.34 -1.78
CA ARG A 4 8.22 -26.04 -1.53
C ARG A 4 8.32 -25.21 -2.80
N GLN A 5 7.18 -24.87 -3.37
CA GLN A 5 7.11 -23.92 -4.46
C GLN A 5 7.32 -22.52 -3.91
N VAL A 6 8.24 -21.76 -4.49
CA VAL A 6 8.55 -20.36 -4.13
C VAL A 6 8.51 -19.53 -5.41
N GLU A 7 7.77 -18.44 -5.39
CA GLU A 7 7.61 -17.52 -6.52
C GLU A 7 8.51 -16.29 -6.34
N ILE A 8 9.30 -15.95 -7.34
CA ILE A 8 9.98 -14.65 -7.44
C ILE A 8 9.10 -13.72 -8.24
N LEU A 9 8.55 -12.70 -7.57
CA LEU A 9 7.68 -11.69 -8.16
C LEU A 9 8.46 -10.41 -8.47
N ALA A 10 8.72 -10.20 -9.75
CA ALA A 10 9.56 -9.12 -10.26
C ALA A 10 8.75 -7.86 -10.61
N PRO A 11 9.32 -6.64 -10.37
CA PRO A 11 8.70 -5.39 -10.80
C PRO A 11 8.89 -5.16 -12.29
N ALA A 12 7.83 -4.77 -13.00
CA ALA A 12 7.91 -4.30 -14.37
C ALA A 12 7.25 -2.92 -14.52
N GLY A 13 8.08 -1.89 -14.71
CA GLY A 13 7.62 -0.51 -14.96
C GLY A 13 7.53 -0.18 -16.45
N SER A 14 8.04 -1.05 -17.32
CA SER A 14 7.98 -0.96 -18.78
C SER A 14 7.99 -2.35 -19.37
N PHE A 15 7.68 -2.46 -20.66
CA PHE A 15 7.75 -3.73 -21.38
C PHE A 15 9.18 -4.32 -21.37
N ASP A 16 10.21 -3.48 -21.52
CA ASP A 16 11.61 -3.94 -21.48
C ASP A 16 12.01 -4.44 -20.08
N SER A 17 11.51 -3.81 -19.01
CA SER A 17 11.74 -4.30 -17.65
C SER A 17 11.08 -5.65 -17.43
N MET A 18 9.92 -5.91 -18.01
CA MET A 18 9.25 -7.21 -17.97
C MET A 18 10.06 -8.28 -18.70
N LYS A 19 10.48 -8.03 -19.94
CA LYS A 19 11.34 -8.97 -20.69
C LYS A 19 12.61 -9.33 -19.92
N ALA A 20 13.28 -8.31 -19.38
CA ALA A 20 14.49 -8.48 -18.61
C ALA A 20 14.25 -9.30 -17.31
N ALA A 21 13.11 -9.10 -16.64
CA ALA A 21 12.70 -9.88 -15.46
C ALA A 21 12.49 -11.37 -15.81
N VAL A 22 11.75 -11.64 -16.88
CA VAL A 22 11.46 -13.02 -17.35
C VAL A 22 12.76 -13.71 -17.75
N ALA A 23 13.64 -13.03 -18.51
CA ALA A 23 14.94 -13.55 -18.92
C ALA A 23 15.87 -13.84 -17.73
N ALA A 24 15.75 -13.05 -16.63
CA ALA A 24 16.53 -13.24 -15.40
C ALA A 24 15.96 -14.33 -14.47
N GLY A 25 14.83 -14.96 -14.83
CA GLY A 25 14.26 -16.10 -14.10
C GLY A 25 13.15 -15.73 -13.10
N ALA A 26 12.43 -14.62 -13.32
CA ALA A 26 11.20 -14.34 -12.56
C ALA A 26 10.11 -15.38 -12.86
N ASP A 27 9.37 -15.80 -11.84
CA ASP A 27 8.22 -16.71 -11.97
C ASP A 27 6.96 -15.94 -12.30
N ALA A 28 6.85 -14.71 -11.79
CA ALA A 28 5.78 -13.77 -12.08
C ALA A 28 6.31 -12.35 -12.18
N VAL A 29 5.57 -11.49 -12.88
CA VAL A 29 5.83 -10.05 -12.93
C VAL A 29 4.60 -9.28 -12.47
N TYR A 30 4.81 -8.13 -11.81
CA TYR A 30 3.71 -7.21 -11.53
C TYR A 30 3.91 -5.88 -12.25
N MET A 31 2.87 -5.46 -12.96
CA MET A 31 2.89 -4.31 -13.85
C MET A 31 1.66 -3.43 -13.61
N GLY A 32 1.76 -2.13 -13.87
CA GLY A 32 0.60 -1.23 -13.91
C GLY A 32 0.16 -1.01 -15.35
N GLY A 33 -1.10 -0.75 -15.54
CA GLY A 33 -1.59 -0.15 -16.78
C GLY A 33 -1.55 1.37 -16.72
N SER A 34 -2.16 2.02 -17.69
CA SER A 34 -2.22 3.49 -17.83
C SER A 34 -2.92 4.19 -16.67
N ARG A 35 -3.77 3.47 -15.91
CA ARG A 35 -4.59 4.00 -14.80
C ARG A 35 -4.53 3.09 -13.57
N PHE A 36 -4.97 3.60 -12.42
CA PHE A 36 -5.24 2.87 -11.17
C PHE A 36 -4.04 2.18 -10.49
N GLY A 37 -2.83 2.44 -10.96
CA GLY A 37 -1.61 1.90 -10.36
C GLY A 37 -0.90 2.85 -9.40
N ALA A 38 -0.38 2.34 -8.26
CA ALA A 38 0.33 3.12 -7.25
C ALA A 38 1.72 3.68 -7.70
N ARG A 39 2.04 3.61 -8.97
CA ARG A 39 3.24 4.20 -9.59
C ARG A 39 2.84 4.93 -10.89
N ALA A 40 2.10 6.04 -10.73
CA ALA A 40 1.57 6.81 -11.85
C ALA A 40 2.66 7.39 -12.78
N TYR A 41 3.89 7.51 -12.31
CA TYR A 41 5.04 8.05 -13.06
C TYR A 41 5.98 6.97 -13.62
N ALA A 42 5.61 5.68 -13.59
CA ALA A 42 6.31 4.64 -14.34
C ALA A 42 5.94 4.70 -15.82
N ASP A 43 6.76 4.11 -16.69
CA ASP A 43 6.46 3.97 -18.12
C ASP A 43 5.42 2.86 -18.36
N ASN A 44 4.28 2.98 -17.63
CA ASN A 44 3.22 2.00 -17.70
C ASN A 44 2.72 1.87 -19.14
N PRO A 45 2.55 0.64 -19.67
CA PRO A 45 2.05 0.42 -21.02
C PRO A 45 0.60 0.89 -21.18
N ASP A 46 0.24 1.23 -22.40
CA ASP A 46 -1.16 1.37 -22.82
C ASP A 46 -1.87 0.01 -22.87
N GLU A 47 -3.13 -0.01 -23.31
CA GLU A 47 -3.92 -1.24 -23.40
C GLU A 47 -3.25 -2.27 -24.29
N LYS A 48 -2.82 -1.88 -25.49
CA LYS A 48 -2.16 -2.77 -26.44
C LYS A 48 -0.87 -3.36 -25.87
N GLY A 49 -0.01 -2.52 -25.29
CA GLY A 49 1.24 -2.96 -24.70
C GLY A 49 1.03 -3.90 -23.50
N LEU A 50 -0.06 -3.72 -22.75
CA LEU A 50 -0.35 -4.62 -21.62
C LEU A 50 -0.91 -5.97 -22.10
N LEU A 51 -1.72 -6.00 -23.17
CA LEU A 51 -2.16 -7.23 -23.81
C LEU A 51 -0.96 -8.02 -24.38
N GLU A 52 -0.03 -7.33 -25.06
CA GLU A 52 1.22 -7.93 -25.52
C GLU A 52 2.08 -8.45 -24.36
N ALA A 53 2.06 -7.77 -23.22
CA ALA A 53 2.77 -8.23 -22.02
C ALA A 53 2.18 -9.52 -21.45
N ILE A 54 0.85 -9.66 -21.41
CA ILE A 54 0.18 -10.90 -21.00
C ILE A 54 0.60 -12.05 -21.91
N ASP A 55 0.53 -11.85 -23.23
CA ASP A 55 0.94 -12.88 -24.20
C ASP A 55 2.40 -13.29 -24.01
N TYR A 56 3.30 -12.31 -23.83
CA TYR A 56 4.73 -12.57 -23.66
C TYR A 56 5.01 -13.42 -22.41
N VAL A 57 4.43 -13.05 -21.25
CA VAL A 57 4.69 -13.83 -20.03
C VAL A 57 4.10 -15.23 -20.10
N HIS A 58 2.91 -15.38 -20.71
CA HIS A 58 2.29 -16.68 -20.91
C HIS A 58 3.08 -17.56 -21.87
N LEU A 59 3.60 -16.99 -22.96
CA LEU A 59 4.49 -17.69 -23.90
C LEU A 59 5.68 -18.31 -23.17
N HIS A 60 6.22 -17.61 -22.16
CA HIS A 60 7.35 -18.09 -21.36
C HIS A 60 6.93 -18.83 -20.06
N GLY A 61 5.64 -19.22 -19.92
CA GLY A 61 5.15 -19.95 -18.76
C GLY A 61 5.18 -19.19 -17.45
N ARG A 62 5.13 -17.86 -17.54
CA ARG A 62 5.14 -16.96 -16.37
C ARG A 62 3.76 -16.36 -16.15
N ARG A 63 3.58 -15.65 -15.01
CA ARG A 63 2.34 -14.98 -14.66
C ARG A 63 2.48 -13.47 -14.69
N LEU A 64 1.40 -12.76 -14.96
CA LEU A 64 1.32 -11.31 -14.86
C LEU A 64 0.23 -10.89 -13.87
N TYR A 65 0.63 -10.11 -12.85
CA TYR A 65 -0.30 -9.50 -11.92
C TYR A 65 -0.41 -8.01 -12.17
N MET A 66 -1.61 -7.54 -12.46
CA MET A 66 -1.85 -6.13 -12.73
C MET A 66 -2.08 -5.35 -11.43
N THR A 67 -1.43 -4.19 -11.28
CA THR A 67 -1.69 -3.34 -10.12
C THR A 67 -2.87 -2.43 -10.37
N VAL A 68 -3.94 -2.63 -9.59
CA VAL A 68 -5.15 -1.81 -9.50
C VAL A 68 -5.25 -1.31 -8.04
N ASN A 69 -4.13 -0.77 -7.54
CA ASN A 69 -3.88 -0.57 -6.12
C ASN A 69 -3.80 0.91 -5.71
N THR A 70 -4.69 1.72 -6.26
CA THR A 70 -5.02 3.05 -5.75
C THR A 70 -6.36 3.02 -5.00
N LEU A 71 -6.64 4.05 -4.23
CA LEU A 71 -7.99 4.34 -3.77
C LEU A 71 -8.80 4.94 -4.92
N PHE A 72 -10.06 4.56 -5.04
CA PHE A 72 -10.94 4.95 -6.14
C PHE A 72 -11.92 6.05 -5.73
N LYS A 73 -12.06 7.05 -6.58
CA LYS A 73 -13.19 8.00 -6.52
C LYS A 73 -14.42 7.34 -7.14
N GLU A 74 -15.60 7.90 -6.85
CA GLU A 74 -16.87 7.31 -7.30
C GLU A 74 -16.96 7.14 -8.82
N ASP A 75 -16.61 8.18 -9.57
CA ASP A 75 -16.60 8.18 -11.04
C ASP A 75 -15.62 7.19 -11.65
N GLU A 76 -14.50 6.92 -10.98
CA GLU A 76 -13.50 5.96 -11.44
C GLU A 76 -13.98 4.50 -11.31
N LEU A 77 -14.87 4.20 -10.36
CA LEU A 77 -15.44 2.86 -10.22
C LEU A 77 -16.38 2.49 -11.37
N GLU A 78 -17.09 3.47 -11.92
CA GLU A 78 -17.98 3.25 -13.07
C GLU A 78 -17.18 2.85 -14.33
N GLU A 79 -15.95 3.34 -14.47
CA GLU A 79 -15.09 3.03 -15.60
C GLU A 79 -14.31 1.70 -15.45
N LEU A 80 -14.28 1.14 -14.24
CA LEU A 80 -13.41 0.02 -13.89
C LEU A 80 -13.72 -1.25 -14.70
N GLU A 81 -14.99 -1.52 -15.02
CA GLU A 81 -15.37 -2.69 -15.81
C GLU A 81 -14.81 -2.63 -17.23
N ASN A 82 -15.03 -1.49 -17.91
CA ASN A 82 -14.55 -1.29 -19.27
C ASN A 82 -13.02 -1.32 -19.35
N TYR A 83 -12.35 -0.80 -18.30
CA TYR A 83 -10.90 -0.79 -18.22
C TYR A 83 -10.32 -2.21 -18.04
N MET A 84 -10.95 -3.06 -17.24
CA MET A 84 -10.43 -4.39 -16.90
C MET A 84 -10.81 -5.47 -17.91
N ARG A 85 -11.93 -5.31 -18.61
CA ARG A 85 -12.51 -6.32 -19.51
C ARG A 85 -11.51 -6.87 -20.54
N PRO A 86 -10.76 -6.03 -21.29
CA PRO A 86 -9.82 -6.54 -22.30
C PRO A 86 -8.72 -7.47 -21.70
N TYR A 87 -8.23 -7.14 -20.52
CA TYR A 87 -7.17 -7.90 -19.86
C TYR A 87 -7.70 -9.20 -19.25
N TYR A 88 -8.90 -9.17 -18.67
CA TYR A 88 -9.58 -10.36 -18.17
C TYR A 88 -9.85 -11.36 -19.31
N ASP A 89 -10.41 -10.88 -20.41
CA ASP A 89 -10.70 -11.71 -21.59
C ASP A 89 -9.41 -12.27 -22.24
N ARG A 90 -8.25 -11.59 -22.06
CA ARG A 90 -6.93 -12.09 -22.49
C ARG A 90 -6.33 -13.10 -21.52
N GLY A 91 -6.94 -13.34 -20.35
CA GLY A 91 -6.49 -14.31 -19.36
C GLY A 91 -5.47 -13.76 -18.38
N LEU A 92 -5.59 -12.47 -18.00
CA LEU A 92 -4.80 -11.88 -16.91
C LEU A 92 -4.85 -12.76 -15.66
N ASP A 93 -3.69 -13.11 -15.08
CA ASP A 93 -3.60 -14.07 -13.98
C ASP A 93 -4.19 -13.51 -12.67
N GLY A 94 -3.97 -12.23 -12.35
CA GLY A 94 -4.50 -11.65 -11.13
C GLY A 94 -4.31 -10.14 -11.01
N VAL A 95 -4.93 -9.55 -9.99
CA VAL A 95 -4.84 -8.13 -9.68
C VAL A 95 -4.44 -7.88 -8.24
N ILE A 96 -3.63 -6.84 -8.03
CA ILE A 96 -3.25 -6.36 -6.69
C ILE A 96 -4.11 -5.15 -6.37
N VAL A 97 -4.98 -5.23 -5.35
CA VAL A 97 -6.02 -4.24 -5.05
C VAL A 97 -5.85 -3.65 -3.66
N GLN A 98 -6.12 -2.34 -3.50
CA GLN A 98 -6.13 -1.63 -2.22
C GLN A 98 -7.55 -1.23 -1.78
N ASP A 99 -8.37 -0.72 -2.69
CA ASP A 99 -9.69 -0.17 -2.41
C ASP A 99 -10.72 -1.28 -2.17
N LEU A 100 -11.48 -1.19 -1.08
CA LEU A 100 -12.48 -2.20 -0.70
C LEU A 100 -13.64 -2.29 -1.69
N GLY A 101 -14.07 -1.14 -2.23
CA GLY A 101 -15.11 -1.09 -3.26
C GLY A 101 -14.65 -1.73 -4.56
N ALA A 102 -13.41 -1.41 -5.00
CA ALA A 102 -12.80 -2.03 -6.17
C ALA A 102 -12.59 -3.54 -5.97
N LEU A 103 -12.18 -3.98 -4.77
CA LEU A 103 -12.03 -5.41 -4.44
C LEU A 103 -13.36 -6.16 -4.58
N ALA A 104 -14.42 -5.64 -3.98
CA ALA A 104 -15.76 -6.23 -4.07
C ALA A 104 -16.29 -6.21 -5.51
N PHE A 105 -16.01 -5.15 -6.26
CA PHE A 105 -16.36 -5.04 -7.68
C PHE A 105 -15.65 -6.11 -8.51
N MET A 106 -14.32 -6.25 -8.36
CA MET A 106 -13.52 -7.24 -9.09
C MET A 106 -14.00 -8.67 -8.83
N ARG A 107 -14.24 -9.01 -7.56
CA ARG A 107 -14.76 -10.32 -7.17
C ARG A 107 -16.09 -10.66 -7.87
N ARG A 108 -16.97 -9.67 -8.02
CA ARG A 108 -18.30 -9.85 -8.61
C ARG A 108 -18.28 -9.94 -10.13
N HIS A 109 -17.47 -9.09 -10.79
CA HIS A 109 -17.53 -8.90 -12.25
C HIS A 109 -16.49 -9.72 -13.03
N PHE A 110 -15.45 -10.22 -12.34
CA PHE A 110 -14.34 -10.98 -12.94
C PHE A 110 -14.06 -12.28 -12.19
N PRO A 111 -15.02 -13.24 -12.23
CA PRO A 111 -14.87 -14.51 -11.52
C PRO A 111 -13.66 -15.29 -12.03
N GLY A 112 -12.91 -15.93 -11.11
CA GLY A 112 -11.68 -16.68 -11.46
C GLY A 112 -10.41 -15.83 -11.58
N LEU A 113 -10.50 -14.49 -11.58
CA LEU A 113 -9.36 -13.60 -11.48
C LEU A 113 -8.77 -13.65 -10.06
N GLU A 114 -7.47 -13.95 -9.92
CA GLU A 114 -6.83 -13.95 -8.60
C GLU A 114 -6.81 -12.53 -8.01
N LEU A 115 -7.27 -12.40 -6.76
CA LEU A 115 -7.30 -11.13 -6.03
C LEU A 115 -6.23 -11.15 -4.94
N HIS A 116 -5.26 -10.24 -5.05
CA HIS A 116 -4.20 -10.08 -4.06
C HIS A 116 -4.42 -8.78 -3.29
N SER A 117 -4.50 -8.86 -1.96
CA SER A 117 -4.58 -7.63 -1.16
C SER A 117 -3.27 -6.87 -1.23
N SER A 118 -3.32 -5.58 -1.57
CA SER A 118 -2.12 -4.74 -1.62
C SER A 118 -1.51 -4.55 -0.24
N THR A 119 -0.17 -4.40 -0.15
CA THR A 119 0.50 -3.96 1.08
C THR A 119 -0.06 -2.62 1.61
N GLN A 120 -0.70 -1.82 0.75
CA GLN A 120 -1.36 -0.55 1.13
C GLN A 120 -2.67 -0.76 1.92
N MET A 121 -3.21 -1.98 1.99
CA MET A 121 -4.30 -2.33 2.91
C MET A 121 -3.84 -2.48 4.36
N THR A 122 -2.53 -2.44 4.60
CA THR A 122 -1.91 -2.46 5.93
C THR A 122 -2.30 -3.71 6.74
N VAL A 123 -2.27 -4.89 6.11
CA VAL A 123 -2.51 -6.16 6.81
C VAL A 123 -1.32 -6.48 7.70
N THR A 124 -1.54 -6.53 9.01
CA THR A 124 -0.49 -6.68 10.03
C THR A 124 -0.70 -7.84 11.00
N SER A 125 -1.76 -8.63 10.78
CA SER A 125 -2.13 -9.71 11.71
C SER A 125 -2.85 -10.87 11.03
N VAL A 126 -3.02 -11.95 11.79
CA VAL A 126 -3.87 -13.09 11.40
C VAL A 126 -5.32 -12.66 11.14
N TYR A 127 -5.83 -11.71 11.92
CA TYR A 127 -7.20 -11.19 11.76
C TYR A 127 -7.37 -10.50 10.40
N GLY A 128 -6.37 -9.71 9.98
CA GLY A 128 -6.38 -9.09 8.67
C GLY A 128 -6.27 -10.11 7.54
N ALA A 129 -5.43 -11.13 7.68
CA ALA A 129 -5.27 -12.19 6.70
C ALA A 129 -6.59 -13.01 6.55
N ARG A 130 -7.25 -13.38 7.65
CA ARG A 130 -8.57 -14.04 7.63
C ARG A 130 -9.61 -13.18 6.95
N MET A 131 -9.67 -11.89 7.27
CA MET A 131 -10.60 -10.96 6.66
C MET A 131 -10.39 -10.87 5.13
N MET A 132 -9.14 -10.75 4.66
CA MET A 132 -8.85 -10.69 3.22
C MET A 132 -9.29 -11.99 2.52
N LYS A 133 -9.06 -13.14 3.13
CA LYS A 133 -9.53 -14.43 2.63
C LYS A 133 -11.07 -14.48 2.52
N GLU A 134 -11.79 -14.05 3.54
CA GLU A 134 -13.25 -13.96 3.54
C GLU A 134 -13.77 -13.01 2.45
N MET A 135 -13.02 -11.94 2.17
CA MET A 135 -13.29 -11.01 1.08
C MET A 135 -12.96 -11.59 -0.31
N GLY A 136 -12.39 -12.80 -0.40
CA GLY A 136 -12.10 -13.50 -1.63
C GLY A 136 -10.70 -13.29 -2.18
N CYS A 137 -9.77 -12.74 -1.39
CA CYS A 137 -8.36 -12.70 -1.77
C CYS A 137 -7.75 -14.10 -1.69
N SER A 138 -7.02 -14.51 -2.72
CA SER A 138 -6.19 -15.70 -2.73
C SER A 138 -4.83 -15.47 -2.05
N ARG A 139 -4.38 -14.20 -2.00
CA ARG A 139 -3.06 -13.81 -1.52
C ARG A 139 -3.10 -12.52 -0.72
N VAL A 140 -2.31 -12.48 0.36
CA VAL A 140 -2.07 -11.28 1.17
C VAL A 140 -0.65 -10.77 0.95
N VAL A 141 -0.51 -9.50 0.52
CA VAL A 141 0.79 -8.80 0.59
C VAL A 141 0.90 -8.17 1.97
N THR A 142 1.72 -8.75 2.83
CA THR A 142 1.90 -8.28 4.20
C THR A 142 2.42 -6.84 4.26
N ALA A 143 2.12 -6.13 5.35
CA ALA A 143 2.81 -4.89 5.65
C ALA A 143 4.33 -5.15 5.77
N ARG A 144 5.15 -4.24 5.24
CA ARG A 144 6.63 -4.37 5.23
C ARG A 144 7.26 -4.36 6.62
N GLU A 145 6.50 -3.91 7.59
CA GLU A 145 6.90 -3.69 8.98
C GLU A 145 6.75 -4.94 9.85
N MET A 146 6.27 -6.05 9.29
CA MET A 146 6.06 -7.29 10.02
C MET A 146 7.38 -8.05 10.27
N SER A 147 7.46 -8.69 11.45
CA SER A 147 8.53 -9.62 11.81
C SER A 147 8.28 -11.01 11.21
N LEU A 148 9.34 -11.82 11.16
CA LEU A 148 9.22 -13.23 10.74
C LEU A 148 8.25 -14.03 11.63
N GLU A 149 8.21 -13.73 12.92
CA GLU A 149 7.28 -14.37 13.86
C GLU A 149 5.81 -14.06 13.52
N GLU A 150 5.50 -12.78 13.24
CA GLU A 150 4.15 -12.35 12.85
C GLU A 150 3.72 -12.98 11.52
N ILE A 151 4.63 -13.09 10.55
CA ILE A 151 4.37 -13.73 9.25
C ILE A 151 4.13 -15.23 9.45
N ARG A 152 4.95 -15.90 10.25
CA ARG A 152 4.79 -17.32 10.55
C ARG A 152 3.43 -17.61 11.20
N ARG A 153 2.98 -16.75 12.11
CA ARG A 153 1.65 -16.88 12.70
C ARG A 153 0.54 -16.79 11.65
N ILE A 154 0.64 -15.90 10.67
CA ILE A 154 -0.32 -15.86 9.56
C ILE A 154 -0.30 -17.17 8.79
N HIS A 155 0.88 -17.70 8.47
CA HIS A 155 1.03 -18.98 7.78
C HIS A 155 0.43 -20.15 8.56
N ASP A 156 0.69 -20.23 9.86
CA ASP A 156 0.28 -21.35 10.71
C ASP A 156 -1.23 -21.32 11.04
N GLU A 157 -1.82 -20.11 11.10
CA GLU A 157 -3.22 -19.91 11.50
C GLU A 157 -4.17 -19.66 10.31
N THR A 158 -3.63 -19.55 9.09
CA THR A 158 -4.42 -19.36 7.87
C THR A 158 -3.82 -20.17 6.72
N ASP A 159 -4.62 -20.48 5.70
CA ASP A 159 -4.19 -21.16 4.47
C ASP A 159 -4.16 -20.19 3.27
N ILE A 160 -4.09 -18.87 3.52
CA ILE A 160 -3.93 -17.85 2.49
C ILE A 160 -2.46 -17.75 2.04
N GLU A 161 -2.23 -17.56 0.74
CA GLU A 161 -0.88 -17.31 0.24
C GLU A 161 -0.31 -16.01 0.79
N ILE A 162 0.96 -16.04 1.21
CA ILE A 162 1.67 -14.89 1.76
C ILE A 162 2.70 -14.39 0.73
N GLU A 163 2.60 -13.10 0.41
CA GLU A 163 3.57 -12.36 -0.38
C GLU A 163 4.26 -11.31 0.51
N SER A 164 5.59 -11.26 0.47
CA SER A 164 6.34 -10.28 1.24
C SER A 164 7.50 -9.68 0.45
N PHE A 165 7.83 -8.41 0.73
CA PHE A 165 8.94 -7.73 0.06
C PHE A 165 10.28 -8.25 0.55
N VAL A 166 11.19 -8.59 -0.38
CA VAL A 166 12.54 -9.09 -0.07
C VAL A 166 13.66 -8.14 -0.48
N HIS A 167 13.39 -7.21 -1.42
CA HIS A 167 14.41 -6.28 -1.90
C HIS A 167 13.83 -4.93 -2.30
N GLY A 168 14.64 -3.87 -2.16
CA GLY A 168 14.39 -2.53 -2.69
C GLY A 168 13.88 -1.53 -1.66
N ALA A 169 13.21 -0.48 -2.11
CA ALA A 169 12.87 0.67 -1.29
C ALA A 169 11.92 0.36 -0.13
N LEU A 170 12.28 0.78 1.09
CA LEU A 170 11.39 0.81 2.24
C LEU A 170 10.71 2.18 2.36
N CYS A 171 9.41 2.15 2.72
CA CYS A 171 8.68 3.33 3.17
C CYS A 171 8.94 3.59 4.66
N TYR A 172 8.98 4.85 5.08
CA TYR A 172 9.07 5.20 6.50
C TYR A 172 7.76 4.97 7.25
N CYS A 173 6.65 5.25 6.58
CA CYS A 173 5.30 5.06 7.06
C CYS A 173 4.80 3.67 6.71
N TYR A 174 3.91 3.09 7.51
CA TYR A 174 3.13 1.93 7.07
C TYR A 174 2.51 2.22 5.71
N SER A 175 2.68 1.28 4.77
CA SER A 175 2.12 1.44 3.42
C SER A 175 0.59 1.57 3.50
N GLY A 176 0.04 2.60 2.85
CA GLY A 176 -1.39 2.94 2.96
C GLY A 176 -1.69 4.03 4.02
N GLN A 177 -0.88 4.19 5.06
CA GLN A 177 -1.12 5.11 6.18
C GLN A 177 -0.37 6.46 6.06
N CYS A 178 0.04 6.85 4.85
CA CYS A 178 0.80 8.08 4.61
C CYS A 178 0.00 9.12 3.84
N LEU A 179 -0.34 10.23 4.49
CA LEU A 179 -1.01 11.40 3.90
C LEU A 179 -0.05 12.60 3.73
N MET A 180 1.25 12.46 4.06
CA MET A 180 2.17 13.60 4.10
C MET A 180 2.34 14.27 2.74
N SER A 181 2.45 13.49 1.67
CA SER A 181 2.60 14.03 0.32
C SER A 181 1.33 14.73 -0.17
N SER A 182 0.14 14.23 0.17
CA SER A 182 -1.13 14.84 -0.19
C SER A 182 -1.41 16.13 0.60
N LEU A 183 -1.20 16.12 1.92
CA LEU A 183 -1.45 17.27 2.79
C LEU A 183 -0.49 18.45 2.51
N ILE A 184 0.76 18.17 2.13
CA ILE A 184 1.74 19.21 1.75
C ILE A 184 1.49 19.74 0.34
N GLY A 185 1.21 18.86 -0.63
CA GLY A 185 1.23 19.24 -2.05
C GLY A 185 0.11 18.70 -2.93
N GLY A 186 -0.98 18.15 -2.37
CA GLY A 186 -2.11 17.61 -3.13
C GLY A 186 -1.85 16.26 -3.82
N ARG A 187 -0.63 15.72 -3.73
CA ARG A 187 -0.18 14.51 -4.42
C ARG A 187 -0.33 13.29 -3.54
N SER A 188 -1.44 12.56 -3.66
CA SER A 188 -1.70 11.40 -2.80
C SER A 188 -0.78 10.22 -3.09
N GLY A 189 -0.14 9.67 -2.03
CA GLY A 189 0.62 8.45 -2.09
C GLY A 189 -0.27 7.22 -2.35
N ASN A 190 -1.49 7.24 -1.83
CA ASN A 190 -2.50 6.20 -2.02
C ASN A 190 -3.12 6.23 -3.43
N ARG A 191 -2.80 7.26 -4.20
CA ARG A 191 -3.16 7.39 -5.62
C ARG A 191 -1.95 7.38 -6.55
N GLY A 192 -0.82 6.86 -6.07
CA GLY A 192 0.39 6.65 -6.87
C GLY A 192 1.26 7.87 -7.12
N ARG A 193 0.96 9.03 -6.49
CA ARG A 193 1.61 10.32 -6.79
C ARG A 193 2.55 10.82 -5.70
N CYS A 194 3.08 9.94 -4.85
CA CYS A 194 3.93 10.28 -3.72
C CYS A 194 5.17 11.11 -4.14
N ALA A 195 5.35 12.30 -3.53
CA ALA A 195 6.52 13.18 -3.73
C ALA A 195 7.73 12.80 -2.85
N GLN A 196 7.65 11.74 -2.07
CA GLN A 196 8.70 11.23 -1.16
C GLN A 196 9.18 12.27 -0.12
N PRO A 197 8.31 12.97 0.61
CA PRO A 197 8.73 13.96 1.62
C PRO A 197 9.58 13.34 2.74
N CYS A 198 9.45 12.05 3.03
CA CYS A 198 10.31 11.32 3.98
C CYS A 198 11.79 11.29 3.58
N ARG A 199 12.15 11.66 2.33
CA ARG A 199 13.54 11.74 1.86
C ARG A 199 14.12 13.16 1.96
N LEU A 200 13.44 14.08 2.63
CA LEU A 200 13.89 15.44 2.89
C LEU A 200 14.57 15.55 4.26
N PRO A 201 15.39 16.59 4.48
CA PRO A 201 16.04 16.80 5.77
C PRO A 201 15.09 17.41 6.81
N TYR A 202 15.20 16.93 8.05
CA TYR A 202 14.44 17.41 9.21
C TYR A 202 15.37 17.62 10.42
N THR A 203 14.95 18.52 11.31
CA THR A 203 15.61 18.76 12.59
C THR A 203 14.64 18.50 13.73
N VAL A 204 15.06 17.70 14.73
CA VAL A 204 14.21 17.23 15.82
C VAL A 204 14.52 17.98 17.12
N TYR A 205 13.50 18.37 17.86
CA TYR A 205 13.58 19.12 19.12
C TYR A 205 12.68 18.53 20.20
N GLU A 206 13.03 18.79 21.47
CA GLU A 206 12.08 18.65 22.57
C GLU A 206 11.04 19.79 22.54
N PRO A 207 9.79 19.57 22.92
CA PRO A 207 8.75 20.63 22.89
C PRO A 207 9.10 21.86 23.72
N GLY A 208 9.69 21.66 24.91
CA GLY A 208 10.07 22.74 25.86
C GLY A 208 11.18 23.65 25.36
N ASP A 209 12.01 23.18 24.43
CA ASP A 209 13.11 24.00 23.90
C ASP A 209 12.62 25.08 22.92
N LEU A 210 11.46 24.87 22.30
CA LEU A 210 10.87 25.80 21.33
C LEU A 210 9.99 26.86 21.97
N SER A 211 9.38 26.60 23.15
CA SER A 211 8.56 27.55 23.89
C SER A 211 9.39 28.73 24.44
N ARG A 212 10.65 28.50 24.79
CA ARG A 212 11.60 29.55 25.24
C ARG A 212 11.91 30.63 24.22
N GLN A 213 11.57 30.44 22.93
CA GLN A 213 11.76 31.44 21.85
C GLN A 213 10.53 32.38 21.70
N LYS A 214 9.32 31.93 22.00
CA LYS A 214 8.12 32.79 21.86
C LYS A 214 8.10 33.96 22.79
N ASP A 215 8.71 33.86 23.99
CA ASP A 215 8.70 34.92 24.99
C ASP A 215 9.71 36.06 24.74
N LYS A 216 10.60 35.93 23.73
CA LYS A 216 11.63 36.94 23.44
C LYS A 216 11.33 37.87 22.25
N HIS A 217 10.21 37.67 21.54
CA HIS A 217 9.84 38.46 20.35
C HIS A 217 8.47 39.16 20.47
N CYS A 218 8.03 39.52 21.65
CA CYS A 218 6.91 40.43 21.83
C CYS A 218 7.39 41.83 22.19
N ALA A 219 7.87 42.56 21.16
CA ALA A 219 7.83 44.03 21.16
C ALA A 219 7.06 44.44 19.88
N PRO A 220 6.07 45.34 19.97
CA PRO A 220 5.23 45.67 18.85
C PRO A 220 5.99 46.67 17.93
N GLU A 221 6.38 46.24 16.76
CA GLU A 221 6.71 47.17 15.67
C GLU A 221 5.44 47.49 14.86
N GLN A 222 5.24 48.79 14.70
CA GLN A 222 4.09 49.42 14.06
C GLN A 222 3.96 49.04 12.60
N ALA A 223 2.74 48.76 12.18
CA ALA A 223 2.31 48.38 10.85
C ALA A 223 2.50 49.53 9.85
N GLY A 224 3.28 49.29 8.81
CA GLY A 224 3.31 50.03 7.56
C GLY A 224 2.71 49.18 6.42
N GLN A 225 1.64 49.67 5.85
CA GLN A 225 0.99 49.09 4.68
C GLN A 225 1.87 49.13 3.45
N SER A 226 2.00 48.00 2.72
CA SER A 226 2.06 48.05 1.22
C SER A 226 2.03 46.65 0.61
N GLY A 227 1.36 46.59 -0.53
CA GLY A 227 0.84 45.44 -1.22
C GLY A 227 1.85 44.47 -1.85
N ALA A 228 1.33 43.29 -2.01
CA ALA A 228 1.99 42.13 -2.61
C ALA A 228 2.07 42.21 -4.15
N ARG A 229 3.24 41.90 -4.69
CA ARG A 229 3.39 41.30 -6.05
C ARG A 229 4.58 40.36 -6.03
N SER A 230 4.33 39.12 -6.42
CA SER A 230 5.31 38.06 -6.66
C SER A 230 6.33 38.47 -7.73
N ARG A 231 7.62 38.29 -7.45
CA ARG A 231 8.68 38.24 -8.47
C ARG A 231 9.69 37.16 -8.14
N ILE A 232 9.84 36.27 -9.10
CA ILE A 232 10.94 35.32 -9.22
C ILE A 232 12.23 36.14 -9.40
N ILE A 233 13.27 35.87 -8.61
CA ILE A 233 14.61 36.37 -8.83
C ILE A 233 15.61 35.23 -8.76
N GLU A 234 16.18 34.91 -9.91
CA GLU A 234 17.49 34.26 -10.06
C GLU A 234 18.57 35.20 -9.51
N GLN A 235 19.48 34.71 -8.70
CA GLN A 235 20.72 35.38 -8.43
C GLN A 235 21.93 34.45 -8.47
N THR A 236 22.75 34.72 -9.45
CA THR A 236 24.12 34.27 -9.63
C THR A 236 25.04 34.87 -8.55
N GLY A 237 26.05 34.07 -8.16
CA GLY A 237 26.96 34.35 -7.06
C GLY A 237 27.90 35.53 -7.16
N LYS A 238 28.47 35.88 -6.01
CA LYS A 238 29.86 36.29 -5.79
C LYS A 238 30.29 36.06 -4.33
N LYS A 239 31.38 35.33 -4.17
CA LYS A 239 32.07 35.11 -2.88
C LYS A 239 32.67 36.41 -2.37
N ASN A 240 32.48 36.73 -1.07
CA ASN A 240 33.41 37.55 -0.33
C ASN A 240 33.82 36.78 0.96
N ARG A 241 35.13 36.55 1.05
CA ARG A 241 35.84 36.01 2.22
C ARG A 241 36.13 37.13 3.20
N ASN A 242 36.16 36.73 4.49
CA ASN A 242 36.74 37.41 5.65
C ASN A 242 35.78 38.23 6.53
N GLN A 243 35.14 37.52 7.46
CA GLN A 243 34.95 37.99 8.84
C GLN A 243 34.79 36.79 9.77
N LYS A 244 35.72 36.70 10.75
CA LYS A 244 35.59 35.76 11.89
C LYS A 244 34.37 36.18 12.71
N PRO A 245 33.41 35.29 13.02
CA PRO A 245 32.37 35.65 13.97
C PRO A 245 32.90 35.57 15.41
N ALA A 246 32.67 36.63 16.16
CA ALA A 246 32.81 36.65 17.62
C ALA A 246 31.86 35.60 18.24
N ALA A 247 32.33 34.89 19.25
CA ALA A 247 31.57 33.97 20.02
C ALA A 247 30.56 34.72 20.90
N SER A 248 29.35 34.93 20.38
CA SER A 248 28.16 35.31 21.17
C SER A 248 27.37 34.05 21.51
N GLY A 249 27.16 33.82 22.80
CA GLY A 249 26.46 32.66 23.35
C GLY A 249 25.08 32.46 22.69
N ARG A 250 24.96 31.47 21.85
CA ARG A 250 23.70 31.06 21.22
C ARG A 250 22.88 30.29 22.24
N THR A 251 21.92 30.95 22.91
CA THR A 251 20.86 30.31 23.69
C THR A 251 19.66 29.98 22.80
N GLY A 252 19.87 29.29 21.71
CA GLY A 252 18.77 28.74 20.88
C GLY A 252 18.44 27.29 21.27
N PRO A 253 17.25 26.77 20.90
CA PRO A 253 16.89 25.38 21.18
C PRO A 253 17.95 24.44 20.58
N SER A 254 18.38 23.46 21.39
CA SER A 254 19.39 22.49 20.96
C SER A 254 18.72 21.35 20.18
N PRO A 255 19.07 21.10 18.91
CA PRO A 255 18.56 19.96 18.18
C PRO A 255 18.99 18.62 18.81
N LEU A 256 18.10 17.63 18.76
CA LEU A 256 18.40 16.27 19.21
C LEU A 256 19.24 15.50 18.20
N ASN A 257 19.12 15.80 16.91
CA ASN A 257 19.96 15.21 15.86
C ASN A 257 21.08 16.16 15.42
N LYS A 258 22.21 15.58 15.04
CA LYS A 258 23.38 16.34 14.53
C LYS A 258 23.06 17.02 13.20
N SER A 259 23.71 18.15 12.92
CA SER A 259 23.58 18.86 11.64
C SER A 259 23.94 18.00 10.40
N SER A 260 24.79 16.99 10.58
CA SER A 260 25.15 15.99 9.57
C SER A 260 24.19 14.80 9.49
N GLU A 261 23.15 14.73 10.32
CA GLU A 261 22.23 13.57 10.45
C GLU A 261 20.76 14.03 10.34
N ARG A 262 20.44 14.70 9.23
CA ARG A 262 19.14 15.36 9.05
C ARG A 262 18.08 14.49 8.37
N TYR A 263 18.44 13.35 7.77
CA TYR A 263 17.51 12.50 7.04
C TYR A 263 16.87 11.44 7.94
N VAL A 264 16.29 11.88 9.05
CA VAL A 264 15.73 11.02 10.12
C VAL A 264 14.54 10.16 9.69
N LEU A 265 13.92 10.46 8.55
CA LEU A 265 12.83 9.68 7.95
C LEU A 265 13.28 8.86 6.74
N SER A 266 14.57 8.88 6.36
CA SER A 266 15.06 8.20 5.16
C SER A 266 15.57 6.80 5.48
N LEU A 267 14.77 5.77 5.23
CA LEU A 267 15.21 4.38 5.40
C LEU A 267 16.21 3.95 4.34
N LYS A 268 17.13 3.04 4.73
CA LYS A 268 17.95 2.26 3.82
C LYS A 268 17.08 1.33 2.98
N ASP A 269 17.63 0.82 1.88
CA ASP A 269 16.91 -0.14 1.06
C ASP A 269 16.94 -1.55 1.70
N LEU A 270 15.87 -2.31 1.49
CA LEU A 270 15.76 -3.69 1.94
C LEU A 270 16.66 -4.61 1.12
N CYS A 271 17.36 -5.50 1.77
CA CYS A 271 18.04 -6.64 1.16
C CYS A 271 18.03 -7.82 2.15
N THR A 272 17.34 -8.89 1.81
CA THR A 272 17.10 -10.01 2.71
C THR A 272 17.87 -11.28 2.35
N LEU A 273 18.90 -11.17 1.51
CA LEU A 273 19.63 -12.37 1.05
C LEU A 273 20.11 -13.23 2.23
N ASP A 274 20.64 -12.63 3.30
CA ASP A 274 21.17 -13.38 4.43
C ASP A 274 20.12 -14.15 5.23
N ILE A 275 18.87 -13.68 5.21
CA ILE A 275 17.73 -14.25 5.93
C ILE A 275 16.67 -14.85 4.99
N LEU A 276 17.04 -15.06 3.72
CA LEU A 276 16.11 -15.60 2.73
C LEU A 276 15.54 -16.97 3.11
N PRO A 277 16.35 -17.92 3.64
CA PRO A 277 15.82 -19.18 4.17
C PRO A 277 14.78 -18.97 5.28
N ASP A 278 15.02 -18.02 6.20
CA ASP A 278 14.09 -17.74 7.31
C ASP A 278 12.75 -17.20 6.80
N ILE A 279 12.77 -16.37 5.75
CA ILE A 279 11.57 -15.83 5.11
C ILE A 279 10.76 -16.96 4.45
N ILE A 280 11.42 -17.84 3.70
CA ILE A 280 10.77 -18.98 3.04
C ILE A 280 10.19 -19.94 4.09
N GLU A 281 10.93 -20.22 5.14
CA GLU A 281 10.50 -21.12 6.23
C GLU A 281 9.40 -20.49 7.11
N ALA A 282 9.29 -19.15 7.14
CA ALA A 282 8.15 -18.47 7.77
C ALA A 282 6.85 -18.60 6.97
N GLY A 283 6.88 -19.26 5.79
CA GLY A 283 5.70 -19.54 4.98
C GLY A 283 5.44 -18.52 3.87
N VAL A 284 6.40 -17.64 3.56
CA VAL A 284 6.25 -16.72 2.44
C VAL A 284 6.35 -17.53 1.13
N TYR A 285 5.28 -17.49 0.34
CA TYR A 285 5.21 -18.11 -0.97
C TYR A 285 5.80 -17.21 -2.06
N SER A 286 5.44 -15.92 -2.07
CA SER A 286 5.85 -14.98 -3.12
C SER A 286 6.84 -13.95 -2.59
N LEU A 287 8.05 -13.97 -3.16
CA LEU A 287 9.18 -13.09 -2.82
C LEU A 287 9.14 -11.85 -3.73
N LYS A 288 8.59 -10.75 -3.22
CA LYS A 288 8.37 -9.53 -4.00
C LYS A 288 9.57 -8.60 -4.00
N ILE A 289 9.99 -8.19 -5.19
CA ILE A 289 11.04 -7.20 -5.39
C ILE A 289 10.40 -5.82 -5.66
N GLU A 290 10.75 -4.78 -4.91
CA GLU A 290 10.32 -3.40 -5.18
C GLU A 290 11.20 -2.78 -6.26
N GLY A 291 10.60 -2.11 -7.26
CA GLY A 291 11.42 -1.48 -8.30
C GLY A 291 10.70 -1.02 -9.57
N ARG A 292 9.38 -0.86 -9.60
CA ARG A 292 8.64 -0.43 -10.82
C ARG A 292 9.12 0.89 -11.45
N MET A 293 9.78 1.74 -10.67
CA MET A 293 10.40 3.00 -11.14
C MET A 293 11.88 2.84 -11.48
N LYS A 294 12.38 1.60 -11.61
CA LYS A 294 13.78 1.28 -11.88
C LYS A 294 13.98 0.82 -13.31
N SER A 295 15.26 0.86 -13.75
CA SER A 295 15.64 0.44 -15.10
C SER A 295 15.54 -1.09 -15.31
N PRO A 296 15.47 -1.57 -16.57
CA PRO A 296 15.53 -2.99 -16.88
C PRO A 296 16.77 -3.70 -16.29
N ARG A 297 17.93 -3.03 -16.27
CA ARG A 297 19.18 -3.54 -15.66
C ARG A 297 19.03 -3.82 -14.17
N TYR A 298 18.38 -2.91 -13.43
CA TYR A 298 18.10 -3.12 -12.01
C TYR A 298 17.22 -4.35 -11.82
N THR A 299 16.15 -4.45 -12.58
CA THR A 299 15.22 -5.56 -12.49
C THR A 299 15.92 -6.89 -12.78
N ALA A 300 16.63 -6.98 -13.91
CA ALA A 300 17.37 -8.19 -14.27
C ALA A 300 18.42 -8.58 -13.23
N GLY A 301 19.24 -7.64 -12.79
CA GLY A 301 20.31 -7.91 -11.84
C GLY A 301 19.81 -8.37 -10.49
N VAL A 302 18.73 -7.74 -9.97
CA VAL A 302 18.14 -8.16 -8.68
C VAL A 302 17.48 -9.53 -8.82
N VAL A 303 16.66 -9.73 -9.85
CA VAL A 303 15.95 -11.01 -10.09
C VAL A 303 16.95 -12.17 -10.23
N SER A 304 18.00 -12.01 -11.05
CA SER A 304 18.98 -13.08 -11.29
C SER A 304 19.72 -13.51 -10.01
N ILE A 305 20.03 -12.56 -9.13
CA ILE A 305 20.63 -12.86 -7.83
C ILE A 305 19.64 -13.58 -6.93
N TYR A 306 18.41 -13.08 -6.76
CA TYR A 306 17.41 -13.76 -5.94
C TYR A 306 17.09 -15.17 -6.48
N ARG A 307 17.01 -15.34 -7.80
CA ARG A 307 16.84 -16.66 -8.43
C ARG A 307 17.98 -17.62 -8.04
N LYS A 308 19.23 -17.18 -8.17
CA LYS A 308 20.42 -17.96 -7.76
C LYS A 308 20.31 -18.44 -6.30
N TYR A 309 19.89 -17.56 -5.38
CA TYR A 309 19.84 -17.88 -3.96
C TYR A 309 18.60 -18.68 -3.55
N VAL A 310 17.47 -18.48 -4.21
CA VAL A 310 16.29 -19.34 -4.04
C VAL A 310 16.61 -20.75 -4.50
N ASP A 311 17.21 -20.91 -5.70
CA ASP A 311 17.57 -22.23 -6.24
C ASP A 311 18.60 -22.93 -5.35
N ARG A 312 19.65 -22.22 -4.90
CA ARG A 312 20.63 -22.75 -3.96
C ARG A 312 19.97 -23.28 -2.68
N TYR A 313 19.06 -22.52 -2.11
CA TYR A 313 18.34 -22.96 -0.91
C TYR A 313 17.45 -24.17 -1.15
N LEU A 314 16.70 -24.19 -2.26
CA LEU A 314 15.81 -25.29 -2.60
C LEU A 314 16.57 -26.59 -2.97
N GLU A 315 17.77 -26.48 -3.50
CA GLU A 315 18.61 -27.62 -3.90
C GLU A 315 19.46 -28.15 -2.75
N GLN A 316 20.05 -27.26 -1.94
CA GLN A 316 21.09 -27.60 -0.96
C GLN A 316 20.61 -27.47 0.48
N GLY A 317 19.44 -26.88 0.70
CA GLY A 317 18.92 -26.61 2.03
C GLY A 317 19.70 -25.52 2.78
N ARG A 318 19.47 -25.44 4.07
CA ARG A 318 20.05 -24.42 4.95
C ARG A 318 21.57 -24.59 5.11
N ASP A 319 22.06 -25.82 5.15
CA ASP A 319 23.48 -26.13 5.36
C ASP A 319 24.34 -25.72 4.16
N GLY A 320 23.80 -25.76 2.95
CA GLY A 320 24.48 -25.32 1.72
C GLY A 320 24.24 -23.84 1.37
N TYR A 321 23.46 -23.11 2.19
CA TYR A 321 23.14 -21.73 1.91
C TYR A 321 24.19 -20.76 2.45
N PHE A 322 24.79 -19.99 1.56
CA PHE A 322 25.68 -18.87 1.88
C PHE A 322 25.60 -17.80 0.81
N VAL A 323 25.80 -16.54 1.18
CA VAL A 323 25.76 -15.38 0.28
C VAL A 323 27.17 -14.95 -0.09
N GLU A 324 27.46 -14.92 -1.39
CA GLU A 324 28.75 -14.50 -1.93
C GLU A 324 28.90 -12.97 -1.80
N PRO A 325 30.05 -12.46 -1.31
CA PRO A 325 30.28 -11.02 -1.17
C PRO A 325 30.15 -10.25 -2.49
N GLU A 326 30.50 -10.86 -3.61
CA GLU A 326 30.45 -10.31 -4.96
C GLU A 326 29.00 -9.99 -5.37
N ASP A 327 28.07 -10.90 -5.08
CA ASP A 327 26.65 -10.71 -5.39
C ASP A 327 26.03 -9.59 -4.54
N ARG A 328 26.44 -9.50 -3.27
CA ARG A 328 26.03 -8.38 -2.42
C ARG A 328 26.57 -7.05 -2.93
N LYS A 329 27.82 -7.02 -3.40
CA LYS A 329 28.41 -5.84 -4.03
C LYS A 329 27.69 -5.49 -5.32
N MET A 330 27.33 -6.48 -6.14
CA MET A 330 26.55 -6.27 -7.37
C MET A 330 25.22 -5.58 -7.09
N LEU A 331 24.48 -6.00 -6.06
CA LEU A 331 23.23 -5.35 -5.66
C LEU A 331 23.44 -3.89 -5.23
N LEU A 332 24.53 -3.59 -4.50
CA LEU A 332 24.90 -2.23 -4.12
C LEU A 332 25.25 -1.37 -5.34
N ASP A 333 25.99 -1.95 -6.31
CA ASP A 333 26.39 -1.26 -7.56
C ASP A 333 25.19 -0.97 -8.47
N LEU A 334 24.11 -1.77 -8.36
CA LEU A 334 22.86 -1.53 -9.09
C LEU A 334 22.11 -0.32 -8.53
N PHE A 335 21.87 -0.29 -7.24
CA PHE A 335 21.22 0.85 -6.56
C PHE A 335 21.16 0.66 -5.05
N ASP A 336 21.48 1.74 -4.29
CA ASP A 336 21.20 1.81 -2.86
C ASP A 336 20.93 3.25 -2.39
N ARG A 337 20.34 3.39 -1.19
CA ARG A 337 20.05 4.68 -0.53
C ARG A 337 20.78 4.78 0.80
N GLY A 338 22.11 4.59 0.80
CA GLY A 338 22.93 4.65 2.00
C GLY A 338 23.13 3.29 2.65
N GLY A 339 23.14 2.21 1.86
CA GLY A 339 23.34 0.83 2.25
C GLY A 339 22.06 0.05 2.41
N PHE A 340 22.21 -1.21 2.82
CA PHE A 340 21.13 -2.16 3.00
C PHE A 340 20.72 -2.38 4.45
N THR A 341 19.52 -2.89 4.65
CA THR A 341 18.97 -3.40 5.90
C THR A 341 18.15 -4.66 5.63
N ASP A 342 18.12 -5.57 6.58
CA ASP A 342 17.22 -6.73 6.64
C ASP A 342 15.76 -6.34 6.99
N GLY A 343 15.52 -5.04 7.16
CA GLY A 343 14.20 -4.49 7.41
C GLY A 343 13.66 -4.84 8.80
N TYR A 344 12.36 -5.00 8.87
CA TYR A 344 11.65 -5.30 10.11
C TYR A 344 11.61 -6.80 10.42
N TYR A 345 12.08 -7.67 9.53
CA TYR A 345 12.07 -9.12 9.72
C TYR A 345 12.83 -9.55 10.97
N ALA A 346 14.02 -8.97 11.17
CA ALA A 346 14.89 -9.28 12.31
C ALA A 346 14.95 -8.14 13.35
N ARG A 347 14.41 -6.95 13.06
CA ARG A 347 14.49 -5.76 13.92
C ARG A 347 13.16 -5.04 13.96
N HIS A 348 12.76 -4.62 15.15
CA HIS A 348 11.51 -3.88 15.29
C HIS A 348 11.59 -2.45 14.71
N ASN A 349 12.66 -1.71 15.04
CA ASN A 349 12.98 -0.39 14.49
C ASN A 349 14.40 0.04 14.94
N GLY A 350 14.81 1.25 14.60
CA GLY A 350 15.99 1.90 15.17
C GLY A 350 16.92 2.55 14.15
N ARG A 351 17.91 3.25 14.70
CA ARG A 351 18.87 4.07 13.97
C ARG A 351 19.61 3.32 12.85
N GLY A 352 19.90 2.02 13.03
CA GLY A 352 20.61 1.20 12.03
C GLY A 352 19.87 1.05 10.70
N MET A 353 18.55 1.21 10.70
CA MET A 353 17.71 1.12 9.50
C MET A 353 17.62 2.46 8.73
N VAL A 354 18.10 3.58 9.29
CA VAL A 354 17.94 4.93 8.75
C VAL A 354 19.22 5.42 8.08
N ALA A 355 19.11 5.99 6.89
CA ALA A 355 20.18 6.64 6.14
C ALA A 355 20.28 8.11 6.56
N LEU A 356 20.88 8.39 7.73
CA LEU A 356 20.85 9.70 8.42
C LEU A 356 21.65 10.81 7.74
N LYS A 357 22.72 10.45 7.02
CA LYS A 357 23.64 11.40 6.37
C LYS A 357 23.05 11.91 5.06
N GLU A 358 23.70 12.87 4.45
CA GLU A 358 23.29 13.43 3.16
C GLU A 358 23.03 12.34 2.13
N LYS A 359 22.15 12.70 1.14
CA LYS A 359 21.81 11.88 0.01
C LYS A 359 23.07 11.14 -0.49
N PRO A 360 23.06 9.81 -0.57
CA PRO A 360 24.23 9.09 -1.06
C PRO A 360 24.65 9.71 -2.39
N GLU A 361 25.92 10.03 -2.50
CA GLU A 361 26.51 10.39 -3.78
C GLU A 361 26.17 9.26 -4.76
N PHE A 362 25.73 9.62 -5.96
CA PHE A 362 25.56 8.64 -7.03
C PHE A 362 26.90 7.95 -7.19
N ARG A 363 26.96 6.65 -6.86
CA ARG A 363 28.14 5.85 -7.15
C ARG A 363 28.36 5.89 -8.66
N GLU A 364 29.64 6.03 -9.09
CA GLU A 364 29.99 5.81 -10.50
C GLU A 364 29.46 4.42 -10.88
N GLY A 365 28.64 4.38 -11.95
CA GLY A 365 28.02 3.15 -12.38
C GLY A 365 29.08 2.11 -12.74
N ASN A 366 28.89 0.88 -12.31
CA ASN A 366 29.74 -0.24 -12.69
C ASN A 366 29.47 -0.60 -14.17
N GLN A 367 30.21 0.05 -15.08
CA GLN A 367 29.99 -0.07 -16.52
C GLN A 367 30.08 -1.54 -17.01
N LYS A 368 31.05 -2.32 -16.47
CA LYS A 368 31.20 -3.74 -16.83
C LYS A 368 29.97 -4.58 -16.42
N LEU A 369 29.41 -4.28 -15.23
CA LEU A 369 28.18 -4.90 -14.80
C LEU A 369 27.01 -4.55 -15.70
N PHE A 370 26.89 -3.28 -16.08
CA PHE A 370 25.82 -2.81 -16.96
C PHE A 370 25.89 -3.45 -18.36
N GLU A 371 27.07 -3.54 -18.95
CA GLU A 371 27.30 -4.23 -20.23
C GLU A 371 26.97 -5.73 -20.15
N TYR A 372 27.33 -6.36 -19.04
CA TYR A 372 26.99 -7.76 -18.79
C TYR A 372 25.47 -7.96 -18.73
N LEU A 373 24.77 -7.17 -17.93
CA LEU A 373 23.32 -7.26 -17.76
C LEU A 373 22.55 -6.95 -19.05
N ASP A 374 23.00 -5.91 -19.79
CA ASP A 374 22.40 -5.58 -21.08
C ASP A 374 22.51 -6.73 -22.06
N LYS A 375 23.72 -7.30 -22.22
CA LYS A 375 23.94 -8.38 -23.14
C LYS A 375 23.21 -9.67 -22.74
N THR A 376 23.15 -9.96 -21.44
CA THR A 376 22.64 -11.25 -20.93
C THR A 376 21.11 -11.26 -20.82
N TYR A 377 20.49 -10.13 -20.42
CA TYR A 377 19.07 -10.12 -20.03
C TYR A 377 18.23 -9.03 -20.73
N VAL A 378 18.79 -7.87 -21.04
CA VAL A 378 17.99 -6.75 -21.55
C VAL A 378 17.80 -6.84 -23.06
N VAL A 379 18.90 -7.11 -23.80
CA VAL A 379 18.90 -7.18 -25.29
C VAL A 379 18.72 -8.62 -25.77
N ALA A 380 19.01 -9.60 -24.92
CA ALA A 380 18.92 -11.01 -25.30
C ALA A 380 17.46 -11.40 -25.58
N GLU A 381 17.22 -12.00 -26.75
CA GLU A 381 15.93 -12.61 -27.08
C GLU A 381 15.81 -13.96 -26.35
N LEU A 382 14.86 -14.05 -25.42
CA LEU A 382 14.50 -15.32 -24.81
C LEU A 382 13.71 -16.14 -25.82
N LYS A 383 14.10 -17.41 -26.03
CA LYS A 383 13.41 -18.33 -26.94
C LYS A 383 12.95 -19.59 -26.22
N GLU A 384 11.68 -19.90 -26.36
CA GLU A 384 11.13 -21.14 -25.83
C GLU A 384 11.68 -22.36 -26.56
N LYS A 385 11.98 -23.41 -25.77
CA LYS A 385 12.46 -24.67 -26.29
C LYS A 385 11.32 -25.55 -26.83
N VAL A 386 11.46 -26.02 -28.07
CA VAL A 386 10.44 -26.81 -28.75
C VAL A 386 11.03 -28.13 -29.20
N ARG A 387 10.32 -29.24 -29.02
CA ARG A 387 10.60 -30.50 -29.66
C ARG A 387 9.81 -30.56 -30.95
N GLY A 388 10.51 -30.89 -32.06
CA GLY A 388 9.91 -30.93 -33.39
C GLY A 388 10.09 -32.30 -34.05
N HIS A 389 9.05 -32.73 -34.76
CA HIS A 389 9.11 -33.91 -35.63
C HIS A 389 8.45 -33.61 -36.97
N VAL A 390 9.16 -33.82 -38.08
CA VAL A 390 8.63 -33.63 -39.43
C VAL A 390 8.60 -34.96 -40.17
N GLU A 391 7.46 -35.21 -40.82
CA GLU A 391 7.18 -36.40 -41.65
C GLU A 391 6.96 -35.92 -43.08
N LEU A 392 7.67 -36.53 -44.02
CA LEU A 392 7.59 -36.27 -45.47
C LEU A 392 7.45 -37.60 -46.21
N ALA A 393 6.36 -37.77 -46.97
CA ALA A 393 6.11 -38.90 -47.84
C ALA A 393 5.58 -38.43 -49.21
N GLU A 394 5.80 -39.17 -50.26
CA GLU A 394 5.37 -38.78 -51.61
C GLU A 394 3.84 -38.71 -51.74
N GLY A 395 3.35 -37.58 -52.23
CA GLY A 395 1.91 -37.32 -52.39
C GLY A 395 1.12 -37.08 -51.13
N GLU A 396 1.68 -37.29 -49.94
CA GLU A 396 1.07 -36.98 -48.67
C GLU A 396 1.41 -35.54 -48.19
N PRO A 397 0.46 -34.82 -47.60
CA PRO A 397 0.80 -33.51 -47.04
C PRO A 397 1.95 -33.60 -46.04
N SER A 398 2.97 -32.73 -46.18
CA SER A 398 4.06 -32.66 -45.21
C SER A 398 3.49 -32.32 -43.80
N ARG A 399 3.96 -33.01 -42.78
CA ARG A 399 3.44 -32.92 -41.44
C ARG A 399 4.53 -32.45 -40.45
N LEU A 400 4.28 -31.38 -39.72
CA LEU A 400 5.15 -30.93 -38.67
C LEU A 400 4.42 -30.98 -37.33
N THR A 401 4.96 -31.76 -36.40
CA THR A 401 4.50 -31.82 -35.00
C THR A 401 5.46 -31.05 -34.13
N LEU A 402 4.95 -30.15 -33.34
CA LEU A 402 5.70 -29.33 -32.37
C LEU A 402 5.15 -29.54 -30.97
N GLU A 403 6.04 -29.62 -29.99
CA GLU A 403 5.69 -29.77 -28.57
C GLU A 403 6.54 -28.87 -27.72
N SER A 404 5.89 -28.11 -26.82
CA SER A 404 6.55 -27.28 -25.78
C SER A 404 5.65 -27.21 -24.56
N ARG A 405 6.23 -27.35 -23.34
CA ARG A 405 5.54 -27.27 -22.05
C ARG A 405 4.24 -28.09 -21.97
N GLY A 406 4.21 -29.28 -22.57
CA GLY A 406 3.06 -30.16 -22.55
C GLY A 406 2.00 -29.86 -23.63
N GLU A 407 2.09 -28.71 -24.31
CA GLU A 407 1.23 -28.38 -25.44
C GLU A 407 1.79 -28.93 -26.74
N LYS A 408 0.93 -29.56 -27.55
CA LYS A 408 1.27 -30.19 -28.80
C LYS A 408 0.40 -29.66 -29.94
N VAL A 409 1.03 -29.28 -31.04
CA VAL A 409 0.37 -28.88 -32.27
C VAL A 409 0.87 -29.68 -33.43
N GLN A 410 0.03 -29.91 -34.43
CA GLN A 410 0.34 -30.55 -35.68
C GLN A 410 -0.19 -29.70 -36.84
N VAL A 411 0.69 -29.39 -37.78
CA VAL A 411 0.35 -28.60 -38.96
C VAL A 411 0.66 -29.39 -40.22
N LEU A 412 -0.16 -29.17 -41.24
CA LEU A 412 0.01 -29.77 -42.55
C LEU A 412 0.49 -28.72 -43.55
N GLY A 413 1.37 -29.11 -44.46
CA GLY A 413 1.88 -28.26 -45.52
C GLY A 413 1.85 -28.92 -46.88
N GLN A 414 2.53 -28.31 -47.83
CA GLN A 414 2.61 -28.80 -49.21
C GLN A 414 3.10 -30.25 -49.27
N ALA A 415 2.47 -31.09 -50.08
CA ALA A 415 2.90 -32.47 -50.35
C ALA A 415 4.24 -32.46 -51.12
N PRO A 416 5.23 -33.25 -50.69
CA PRO A 416 6.43 -33.51 -51.48
C PRO A 416 6.11 -34.26 -52.80
N GLN A 417 6.94 -34.03 -53.78
CA GLN A 417 6.89 -34.71 -55.05
C GLN A 417 8.12 -35.64 -55.22
N ALA A 418 8.07 -36.61 -56.10
CA ALA A 418 9.26 -37.37 -56.45
C ALA A 418 10.39 -36.45 -56.94
N ALA A 419 11.63 -36.71 -56.57
CA ALA A 419 12.76 -35.90 -56.98
C ALA A 419 13.24 -36.31 -58.38
N GLU A 420 13.26 -35.36 -59.31
CA GLU A 420 13.76 -35.63 -60.66
C GLU A 420 15.30 -35.62 -60.71
N ASN A 421 16.03 -34.80 -59.92
CA ASN A 421 17.50 -34.66 -60.06
C ASN A 421 18.24 -34.79 -58.70
N GLN A 422 17.84 -34.04 -57.65
CA GLN A 422 18.49 -34.06 -56.36
C GLN A 422 17.48 -34.29 -55.25
N PRO A 423 17.44 -35.46 -54.64
CA PRO A 423 16.55 -35.70 -53.52
C PRO A 423 16.92 -34.82 -52.27
N MET A 424 15.94 -34.49 -51.50
CA MET A 424 16.04 -33.74 -50.27
C MET A 424 16.56 -34.67 -49.18
N THR A 425 17.76 -34.39 -48.68
CA THR A 425 18.32 -35.17 -47.60
C THR A 425 17.77 -34.73 -46.26
N ARG A 426 17.76 -35.65 -45.27
CA ARG A 426 17.35 -35.36 -43.89
C ARG A 426 18.10 -34.17 -43.33
N GLU A 427 19.40 -34.05 -43.58
CA GLU A 427 20.24 -32.94 -43.09
C GLU A 427 19.79 -31.58 -43.68
N LYS A 428 19.45 -31.56 -45.00
CA LYS A 428 18.93 -30.31 -45.62
C LYS A 428 17.61 -29.88 -45.01
N VAL A 429 16.68 -30.81 -44.73
CA VAL A 429 15.39 -30.52 -44.07
C VAL A 429 15.61 -29.98 -42.67
N LEU A 430 16.38 -30.68 -41.84
CA LEU A 430 16.69 -30.26 -40.46
C LEU A 430 17.39 -28.90 -40.43
N LYS A 431 18.40 -28.71 -41.33
CA LYS A 431 19.09 -27.40 -41.42
C LYS A 431 18.14 -26.24 -41.77
N GLN A 432 17.16 -26.50 -42.65
CA GLN A 432 16.22 -25.44 -43.05
C GLN A 432 15.20 -25.13 -41.95
N LEU A 433 14.65 -26.15 -41.30
CA LEU A 433 13.71 -25.97 -40.19
C LEU A 433 14.36 -25.33 -38.95
N ASN A 434 15.64 -25.60 -38.68
CA ASN A 434 16.40 -25.00 -37.57
C ASN A 434 16.69 -23.49 -37.73
N LYS A 435 16.38 -22.90 -38.91
CA LYS A 435 16.49 -21.43 -39.09
C LYS A 435 15.36 -20.68 -38.36
N THR A 436 15.43 -20.59 -37.06
CA THR A 436 14.40 -19.99 -36.17
C THR A 436 14.63 -18.52 -35.88
N GLY A 437 15.49 -17.81 -36.65
CA GLY A 437 15.69 -16.38 -36.51
C GLY A 437 14.41 -15.60 -36.65
N GLY A 438 14.16 -14.59 -35.77
CA GLY A 438 12.93 -13.82 -35.77
C GLY A 438 11.68 -14.55 -35.26
N SER A 439 11.85 -15.70 -34.56
CA SER A 439 10.80 -16.47 -33.90
C SER A 439 11.04 -16.52 -32.39
N SER A 440 9.97 -16.57 -31.63
CA SER A 440 10.01 -16.76 -30.16
C SER A 440 10.45 -18.16 -29.73
N PHE A 441 10.73 -19.06 -30.70
CA PHE A 441 11.04 -20.47 -30.47
C PHE A 441 12.43 -20.87 -30.99
N SER A 442 13.00 -21.87 -30.31
CA SER A 442 14.20 -22.59 -30.80
C SER A 442 14.03 -24.09 -30.57
N PHE A 443 14.49 -24.93 -31.53
CA PHE A 443 14.40 -26.36 -31.33
C PHE A 443 15.40 -26.85 -30.25
N GLU A 444 14.91 -27.57 -29.27
CA GLU A 444 15.68 -28.38 -28.33
C GLU A 444 16.07 -29.68 -29.03
N THR A 445 15.11 -30.32 -29.69
CA THR A 445 15.27 -31.49 -30.54
C THR A 445 14.42 -31.35 -31.77
N LEU A 446 14.99 -31.73 -32.93
CA LEU A 446 14.28 -31.79 -34.21
C LEU A 446 14.61 -33.07 -34.92
N THR A 447 13.60 -33.86 -35.24
CA THR A 447 13.75 -35.13 -35.97
C THR A 447 12.97 -35.08 -37.28
N ALA A 448 13.43 -35.87 -38.29
CA ALA A 448 12.78 -35.94 -39.56
C ALA A 448 12.67 -37.41 -40.02
N GLN A 449 11.49 -37.78 -40.50
CA GLN A 449 11.20 -39.02 -41.20
C GLN A 449 10.89 -38.65 -42.64
N ILE A 450 11.64 -39.27 -43.57
CA ILE A 450 11.51 -39.04 -45.03
C ILE A 450 11.38 -40.39 -45.69
N GLU A 451 10.28 -40.58 -46.40
CA GLU A 451 9.99 -41.82 -47.10
C GLU A 451 10.12 -41.61 -48.61
N GLY A 452 11.17 -42.16 -49.24
CA GLY A 452 11.46 -42.07 -50.66
C GLY A 452 12.40 -40.93 -51.08
N ASP A 453 12.70 -40.82 -52.36
CA ASP A 453 13.51 -39.75 -52.95
C ASP A 453 12.61 -38.55 -53.28
N LEU A 454 12.51 -37.59 -52.33
CA LEU A 454 11.54 -36.48 -52.32
C LEU A 454 12.17 -35.15 -52.72
N PHE A 455 11.33 -34.28 -53.29
CA PHE A 455 11.59 -32.89 -53.52
C PHE A 455 10.49 -32.04 -52.86
N LEU A 456 10.87 -31.07 -52.03
CA LEU A 456 9.98 -30.07 -51.48
C LEU A 456 10.69 -28.70 -51.50
N PRO A 457 10.10 -27.60 -51.97
CA PRO A 457 10.73 -26.32 -51.97
C PRO A 457 11.08 -25.86 -50.54
N PHE A 458 12.25 -25.25 -50.33
CA PHE A 458 12.65 -24.70 -49.03
C PHE A 458 11.65 -23.66 -48.51
N GLN A 459 10.94 -22.94 -49.38
CA GLN A 459 9.87 -22.03 -49.04
C GLN A 459 8.73 -22.76 -48.34
N ALA A 460 8.32 -23.93 -48.80
CA ALA A 460 7.27 -24.74 -48.19
C ALA A 460 7.68 -25.21 -46.77
N LEU A 461 8.92 -25.61 -46.56
CA LEU A 461 9.45 -25.94 -45.23
C LEU A 461 9.45 -24.73 -44.27
N ASN A 462 9.80 -23.55 -44.79
CA ASN A 462 9.75 -22.31 -43.99
C ASN A 462 8.32 -21.94 -43.61
N GLU A 463 7.37 -22.14 -44.54
CA GLU A 463 5.96 -21.86 -44.27
C GLU A 463 5.39 -22.86 -43.26
N LEU A 464 5.69 -24.16 -43.43
CA LEU A 464 5.30 -25.21 -42.48
C LEU A 464 5.81 -24.88 -41.05
N ARG A 465 7.08 -24.50 -40.91
CA ARG A 465 7.65 -24.08 -39.63
C ARG A 465 6.95 -22.83 -39.07
N ARG A 466 6.74 -21.79 -39.89
CA ARG A 466 6.09 -20.54 -39.48
C ARG A 466 4.66 -20.78 -38.98
N THR A 467 3.89 -21.54 -39.73
CA THR A 467 2.52 -21.93 -39.36
C THR A 467 2.52 -22.75 -38.07
N GLY A 468 3.44 -23.72 -37.94
CA GLY A 468 3.57 -24.52 -36.73
C GLY A 468 3.89 -23.69 -35.49
N PHE A 469 4.81 -22.75 -35.61
CA PHE A 469 5.14 -21.85 -34.51
C PHE A 469 3.98 -20.91 -34.16
N GLN A 470 3.26 -20.38 -35.14
CA GLN A 470 2.09 -19.54 -34.91
C GLN A 470 0.96 -20.31 -34.19
N GLU A 471 0.68 -21.54 -34.57
CA GLU A 471 -0.33 -22.34 -33.89
C GLU A 471 0.11 -22.75 -32.48
N LEU A 472 1.40 -23.05 -32.26
CA LEU A 472 1.94 -23.33 -30.93
C LEU A 472 1.88 -22.09 -30.04
N GLU A 473 2.25 -20.92 -30.57
CA GLU A 473 2.17 -19.66 -29.87
C GLU A 473 0.74 -19.34 -29.42
N LYS A 474 -0.24 -19.46 -30.32
CA LYS A 474 -1.66 -19.30 -29.99
C LYS A 474 -2.11 -20.24 -28.87
N LYS A 475 -1.60 -21.49 -28.86
CA LYS A 475 -1.94 -22.45 -27.83
C LYS A 475 -1.32 -22.14 -26.48
N LEU A 476 -0.07 -21.66 -26.47
CA LEU A 476 0.67 -21.29 -25.26
C LEU A 476 0.20 -19.96 -24.67
N THR A 477 -0.26 -19.01 -25.51
CA THR A 477 -0.77 -17.68 -25.10
C THR A 477 -2.30 -17.62 -25.09
N GLY A 478 -2.99 -18.65 -25.60
CA GLY A 478 -4.45 -18.69 -25.71
C GLY A 478 -5.11 -18.39 -24.35
N ALA A 479 -6.18 -17.58 -24.39
CA ALA A 479 -6.92 -17.18 -23.20
C ALA A 479 -7.14 -18.41 -22.29
N ARG A 480 -6.50 -18.41 -21.14
CA ARG A 480 -6.87 -19.33 -20.06
C ARG A 480 -8.32 -19.02 -19.75
N VAL A 481 -9.24 -19.90 -20.16
CA VAL A 481 -10.63 -19.78 -19.70
C VAL A 481 -10.56 -19.87 -18.18
N LEU A 482 -10.71 -18.73 -17.54
CA LEU A 482 -10.80 -18.63 -16.08
C LEU A 482 -12.11 -19.31 -15.70
N THR A 483 -12.07 -20.64 -15.61
CA THR A 483 -13.23 -21.44 -15.15
C THR A 483 -13.45 -21.08 -13.68
N GLY A 484 -14.58 -20.47 -13.40
CA GLY A 484 -14.99 -20.03 -12.05
C GLY A 484 -15.26 -21.16 -11.06
N GLU A 485 -14.36 -22.17 -10.99
CA GLU A 485 -14.36 -23.17 -9.89
C GLU A 485 -13.61 -22.69 -8.64
N GLY A 486 -13.11 -21.44 -8.64
CA GLY A 486 -12.70 -20.73 -7.42
C GLY A 486 -13.94 -20.41 -6.60
N GLY A 487 -14.27 -21.29 -5.68
CA GLY A 487 -15.27 -21.25 -4.64
C GLY A 487 -16.36 -20.19 -4.78
N VAL A 488 -17.59 -20.60 -5.00
CA VAL A 488 -18.78 -19.88 -4.55
C VAL A 488 -18.65 -19.71 -3.03
N GLY A 489 -17.71 -18.85 -2.62
CA GLY A 489 -17.67 -18.32 -1.27
C GLY A 489 -18.96 -17.53 -1.09
N ALA A 490 -19.66 -17.82 -0.03
CA ALA A 490 -20.94 -17.28 0.39
C ALA A 490 -21.16 -15.89 -0.23
N GLU A 491 -22.24 -15.75 -0.99
CA GLU A 491 -22.80 -14.43 -1.30
C GLU A 491 -22.59 -13.58 -0.06
N PHE A 492 -22.01 -12.40 -0.20
CA PHE A 492 -22.21 -11.38 0.83
C PHE A 492 -23.72 -11.33 0.98
N ARG A 493 -24.24 -12.10 1.94
CA ARG A 493 -25.66 -12.10 2.21
C ARG A 493 -25.96 -10.65 2.48
N SER A 494 -26.64 -10.01 1.55
CA SER A 494 -27.37 -8.79 1.84
C SER A 494 -28.11 -9.14 3.13
N VAL A 495 -27.61 -8.62 4.24
CA VAL A 495 -28.35 -8.73 5.50
C VAL A 495 -29.69 -8.08 5.17
N PRO A 496 -30.80 -8.84 5.22
CA PRO A 496 -32.07 -8.20 5.02
C PRO A 496 -32.15 -7.11 6.07
N ALA A 497 -32.51 -5.92 5.64
CA ALA A 497 -32.69 -4.73 6.49
C ALA A 497 -33.82 -4.96 7.50
N LYS A 498 -33.68 -5.95 8.36
CA LYS A 498 -34.57 -6.27 9.49
C LYS A 498 -33.83 -7.11 10.53
N THR A 499 -32.82 -6.53 11.15
CA THR A 499 -32.56 -6.80 12.56
C THR A 499 -32.71 -5.47 13.25
N ALA A 500 -33.76 -5.37 14.04
CA ALA A 500 -34.03 -4.21 14.88
C ALA A 500 -32.73 -3.86 15.64
N ALA A 501 -32.27 -2.64 15.47
CA ALA A 501 -31.24 -2.07 16.34
C ALA A 501 -31.60 -2.39 17.79
N PRO A 502 -30.67 -2.84 18.64
CA PRO A 502 -30.96 -3.01 20.05
C PRO A 502 -31.46 -1.65 20.54
N LYS A 503 -32.60 -1.64 21.19
CA LYS A 503 -33.22 -0.43 21.75
C LYS A 503 -32.20 0.21 22.69
N SER A 504 -31.49 1.21 22.17
CA SER A 504 -30.74 2.12 23.01
C SER A 504 -31.70 2.69 24.05
N ARG A 505 -31.25 2.78 25.30
CA ARG A 505 -32.00 3.50 26.34
C ARG A 505 -32.42 4.83 25.75
N SER A 506 -33.69 4.97 25.50
CA SER A 506 -34.31 6.15 24.87
C SER A 506 -34.01 7.40 25.69
N VAL A 507 -33.27 8.29 25.12
CA VAL A 507 -33.37 9.71 25.48
C VAL A 507 -34.77 10.15 25.07
N PRO A 508 -35.55 10.83 25.93
CA PRO A 508 -36.93 11.17 25.63
C PRO A 508 -37.01 12.00 24.35
N ALA A 509 -37.75 11.50 23.36
CA ALA A 509 -38.06 12.19 22.13
C ALA A 509 -38.84 13.45 22.44
N LYS A 510 -38.26 14.61 22.23
CA LYS A 510 -39.01 15.85 22.09
C LYS A 510 -39.66 15.83 20.70
N THR A 511 -40.96 15.95 20.74
CA THR A 511 -41.88 16.02 19.61
C THR A 511 -41.57 17.14 18.61
N ALA A 512 -41.85 16.85 17.34
CA ALA A 512 -41.84 17.64 16.12
C ALA A 512 -40.48 17.72 15.37
N ALA A 513 -40.49 17.18 14.14
CA ALA A 513 -39.37 17.23 13.21
C ALA A 513 -38.92 18.69 13.00
N PRO A 514 -37.63 18.97 13.34
CA PRO A 514 -36.84 19.94 12.63
C PRO A 514 -35.73 19.19 11.88
N GLU A 515 -35.22 19.80 10.84
CA GLU A 515 -34.02 19.43 10.13
C GLU A 515 -33.00 18.76 11.07
N SER A 516 -32.62 17.49 10.85
CA SER A 516 -31.80 16.73 11.77
C SER A 516 -30.45 17.43 11.96
N GLN A 517 -30.30 18.09 13.09
CA GLN A 517 -29.08 18.83 13.41
C GLN A 517 -28.01 17.83 13.77
N SER A 518 -26.86 17.86 13.02
CA SER A 518 -25.70 17.00 13.31
C SER A 518 -25.25 17.11 14.77
N VAL A 519 -24.90 16.01 15.42
CA VAL A 519 -24.42 16.04 16.80
C VAL A 519 -22.91 16.28 16.83
N LEU A 520 -22.44 17.07 17.83
CA LEU A 520 -21.00 17.26 18.03
C LEU A 520 -20.39 16.09 18.80
N THR A 521 -19.23 15.65 18.34
CA THR A 521 -18.42 14.60 18.97
C THR A 521 -17.00 15.10 19.24
N ALA A 522 -16.31 14.51 20.22
CA ALA A 522 -14.93 14.86 20.57
C ALA A 522 -14.05 13.62 20.65
N PHE A 523 -12.94 13.61 19.92
CA PHE A 523 -11.89 12.59 20.01
C PHE A 523 -10.73 13.13 20.86
N LEU A 524 -10.31 12.37 21.87
CA LEU A 524 -9.32 12.76 22.86
C LEU A 524 -8.13 11.82 22.87
N GLU A 525 -6.93 12.38 22.73
CA GLU A 525 -5.67 11.63 22.86
C GLU A 525 -4.94 11.86 24.19
N GLU A 526 -5.35 12.87 24.99
CA GLU A 526 -4.72 13.24 26.24
C GLU A 526 -5.74 13.43 27.37
N THR A 527 -5.40 13.00 28.58
CA THR A 527 -6.26 13.16 29.76
C THR A 527 -6.59 14.62 30.08
N ALA A 528 -5.68 15.56 29.76
CA ALA A 528 -5.89 16.99 29.91
C ALA A 528 -7.07 17.56 29.09
N GLN A 529 -7.50 16.87 28.04
CA GLN A 529 -8.59 17.28 27.15
C GLN A 529 -9.96 16.85 27.69
N LEU A 530 -10.02 15.91 28.64
CA LEU A 530 -11.28 15.30 29.11
C LEU A 530 -12.16 16.29 29.88
N SER A 531 -11.59 17.00 30.84
CA SER A 531 -12.38 17.92 31.70
C SER A 531 -13.07 19.04 30.92
N PRO A 532 -12.41 19.74 29.99
CA PRO A 532 -13.05 20.72 29.11
C PRO A 532 -14.21 20.13 28.29
N VAL A 533 -14.06 18.95 27.74
CA VAL A 533 -15.08 18.28 26.92
C VAL A 533 -16.27 17.84 27.76
N LEU A 534 -16.03 17.30 28.97
CA LEU A 534 -17.10 16.92 29.87
C LEU A 534 -17.93 18.14 30.37
N ALA A 535 -17.34 19.33 30.42
CA ALA A 535 -18.01 20.56 30.85
C ALA A 535 -18.94 21.15 29.77
N ARG A 536 -18.91 20.70 28.52
CA ARG A 536 -19.73 21.24 27.42
C ARG A 536 -20.90 20.29 27.11
N GLY A 537 -22.15 20.76 27.38
CA GLY A 537 -23.37 19.98 27.19
C GLY A 537 -23.64 19.61 25.72
N GLU A 538 -23.09 20.37 24.79
CA GLU A 538 -23.29 20.24 23.34
C GLU A 538 -22.51 19.03 22.74
N ILE A 539 -21.51 18.53 23.43
CA ILE A 539 -20.80 17.33 23.03
C ILE A 539 -21.60 16.09 23.44
N SER A 540 -22.01 15.27 22.49
CA SER A 540 -22.84 14.09 22.73
C SER A 540 -22.05 12.78 22.83
N VAL A 541 -20.91 12.69 22.15
CA VAL A 541 -20.07 11.47 22.11
C VAL A 541 -18.61 11.84 22.36
N VAL A 542 -17.96 11.07 23.22
CA VAL A 542 -16.52 11.20 23.54
C VAL A 542 -15.81 9.93 23.09
N TYR A 543 -14.83 10.06 22.20
CA TYR A 543 -13.92 8.98 21.83
C TYR A 543 -12.62 9.10 22.64
N LEU A 544 -12.22 8.03 23.31
CA LEU A 544 -10.96 7.95 24.08
C LEU A 544 -9.93 7.15 23.29
N ASP A 545 -8.77 7.72 22.99
CA ASP A 545 -7.65 6.99 22.41
C ASP A 545 -7.12 5.94 23.40
N ALA A 546 -7.02 4.68 22.99
CA ALA A 546 -6.64 3.56 23.86
C ALA A 546 -5.22 3.68 24.45
N ASP A 547 -4.29 4.44 23.81
CA ASP A 547 -2.96 4.73 24.35
C ASP A 547 -2.96 5.95 25.29
N GLY A 548 -3.97 6.81 25.14
CA GLY A 548 -4.06 8.08 25.87
C GLY A 548 -4.60 7.96 27.30
N PHE A 549 -5.32 6.88 27.58
CA PHE A 549 -6.04 6.68 28.83
C PHE A 549 -5.73 5.32 29.46
N ASN A 550 -5.37 5.32 30.75
CA ASN A 550 -5.03 4.10 31.47
C ASN A 550 -6.24 3.15 31.52
N PRO A 551 -6.10 1.86 31.16
CA PRO A 551 -7.18 0.86 31.24
C PRO A 551 -7.88 0.77 32.59
N ASP A 552 -7.18 0.94 33.70
CA ASP A 552 -7.75 0.94 35.04
C ASP A 552 -8.73 2.09 35.30
N GLN A 553 -8.67 3.15 34.48
CA GLN A 553 -9.53 4.32 34.58
C GLN A 553 -10.70 4.31 33.57
N TRP A 554 -10.74 3.37 32.64
CA TRP A 554 -11.73 3.36 31.57
C TRP A 554 -13.16 3.39 32.10
N ARG A 555 -13.44 2.57 33.14
CA ARG A 555 -14.77 2.55 33.74
C ARG A 555 -15.14 3.88 34.41
N ASP A 556 -14.26 4.44 35.23
CA ASP A 556 -14.50 5.76 35.88
C ASP A 556 -14.78 6.84 34.83
N ILE A 557 -14.01 6.85 33.73
CA ILE A 557 -14.18 7.83 32.66
C ILE A 557 -15.51 7.62 31.92
N ALA A 558 -15.89 6.38 31.64
CA ALA A 558 -17.17 6.07 31.00
C ALA A 558 -18.34 6.49 31.91
N ASP A 559 -18.32 6.17 33.21
CA ASP A 559 -19.32 6.58 34.19
C ASP A 559 -19.43 8.12 34.24
N ARG A 560 -18.30 8.82 34.25
CA ARG A 560 -18.28 10.32 34.23
C ARG A 560 -18.85 10.91 32.93
N CYS A 561 -18.71 10.25 31.81
CA CYS A 561 -19.36 10.63 30.54
C CYS A 561 -20.88 10.43 30.66
N HIS A 562 -21.32 9.28 31.16
CA HIS A 562 -22.73 8.93 31.32
C HIS A 562 -23.44 9.85 32.31
N ASP A 563 -22.82 10.18 33.42
CA ASP A 563 -23.35 11.15 34.42
C ASP A 563 -23.66 12.53 33.79
N ARG A 564 -23.02 12.85 32.65
CA ARG A 564 -23.24 14.09 31.89
C ARG A 564 -24.08 13.88 30.61
N GLY A 565 -24.73 12.72 30.48
CA GLY A 565 -25.56 12.37 29.34
C GLY A 565 -24.78 12.17 28.03
N LYS A 566 -23.49 11.83 28.09
CA LYS A 566 -22.65 11.63 26.93
C LYS A 566 -22.36 10.14 26.70
N GLN A 567 -22.27 9.72 25.43
CA GLN A 567 -21.74 8.42 25.11
C GLN A 567 -20.20 8.43 25.22
N CYS A 568 -19.64 7.30 25.65
CA CYS A 568 -18.20 7.08 25.76
C CYS A 568 -17.78 5.91 24.86
N TRP A 569 -16.92 6.16 23.89
CA TRP A 569 -16.41 5.16 22.95
C TRP A 569 -14.91 5.00 23.12
N LEU A 570 -14.37 3.77 22.98
CA LEU A 570 -12.94 3.51 22.93
C LEU A 570 -12.45 3.50 21.50
N ALA A 571 -11.48 4.35 21.15
CA ALA A 571 -10.81 4.32 19.87
C ALA A 571 -9.60 3.38 19.93
N LEU A 572 -9.59 2.34 19.10
CA LEU A 572 -8.52 1.34 19.00
C LEU A 572 -7.29 1.92 18.30
N PRO A 573 -6.11 1.26 18.39
CA PRO A 573 -4.88 1.77 17.77
C PRO A 573 -4.98 1.77 16.24
N GLN A 574 -4.34 2.73 15.58
CA GLN A 574 -4.34 2.80 14.11
C GLN A 574 -3.54 1.66 13.44
N ILE A 575 -2.70 0.95 14.19
CA ILE A 575 -1.91 -0.20 13.77
C ILE A 575 -2.12 -1.35 14.76
N PHE A 576 -2.56 -2.50 14.25
CA PHE A 576 -2.98 -3.63 15.08
C PHE A 576 -1.99 -4.81 15.07
N ARG A 577 -0.68 -4.51 15.25
CA ARG A 577 0.39 -5.51 15.36
C ARG A 577 0.44 -6.18 16.74
N SER A 578 1.36 -7.12 16.90
CA SER A 578 1.57 -7.92 18.11
C SER A 578 1.59 -7.14 19.42
N HIS A 579 2.15 -5.89 19.44
CA HIS A 579 2.12 -5.03 20.61
C HIS A 579 0.70 -4.58 20.97
N ALA A 580 -0.08 -4.14 20.00
CA ALA A 580 -1.46 -3.73 20.20
C ALA A 580 -2.34 -4.91 20.61
N GLN A 581 -2.18 -6.06 19.94
CA GLN A 581 -2.90 -7.29 20.29
C GLN A 581 -2.61 -7.74 21.72
N ARG A 582 -1.35 -7.71 22.14
CA ARG A 582 -0.94 -8.06 23.50
C ARG A 582 -1.53 -7.09 24.53
N TYR A 583 -1.43 -5.79 24.28
CA TYR A 583 -1.97 -4.76 25.17
C TYR A 583 -3.48 -4.90 25.35
N LEU A 584 -4.23 -4.97 24.27
CA LEU A 584 -5.69 -5.09 24.31
C LEU A 584 -6.12 -6.45 24.85
N GLY A 585 -5.42 -7.54 24.49
CA GLY A 585 -5.64 -8.88 25.01
C GLY A 585 -5.43 -8.97 26.53
N THR A 586 -4.40 -8.29 27.07
CA THR A 586 -4.17 -8.21 28.52
C THR A 586 -5.30 -7.47 29.22
N ASN A 587 -5.81 -6.40 28.59
CA ASN A 587 -6.84 -5.53 29.16
C ASN A 587 -8.28 -5.89 28.70
N ARG A 588 -8.49 -7.05 28.08
CA ARG A 588 -9.77 -7.44 27.46
C ARG A 588 -10.95 -7.42 28.44
N ARG A 589 -10.73 -7.87 29.69
CA ARG A 589 -11.78 -7.83 30.72
C ARG A 589 -12.16 -6.43 31.11
N LEU A 590 -11.18 -5.53 31.26
CA LEU A 590 -11.42 -4.11 31.54
C LEU A 590 -12.19 -3.46 30.41
N LEU A 591 -11.84 -3.75 29.15
CA LEU A 591 -12.56 -3.28 27.96
C LEU A 591 -14.04 -3.71 28.00
N CYS A 592 -14.31 -5.00 28.23
CA CYS A 592 -15.66 -5.53 28.27
C CYS A 592 -16.48 -5.00 29.46
N GLN A 593 -15.83 -4.62 30.55
CA GLN A 593 -16.48 -4.17 31.80
C GLN A 593 -16.52 -2.64 31.96
N ALA A 594 -15.84 -1.89 31.08
CA ALA A 594 -15.75 -0.42 31.18
C ALA A 594 -17.09 0.29 30.97
N GLY A 595 -18.06 -0.36 30.32
CA GLY A 595 -19.36 0.27 30.03
C GLY A 595 -19.34 1.20 28.83
N PHE A 596 -18.38 1.04 27.91
CA PHE A 596 -18.35 1.80 26.67
C PHE A 596 -19.61 1.56 25.83
N ASP A 597 -20.11 2.62 25.20
CA ASP A 597 -21.25 2.58 24.26
C ASP A 597 -20.87 2.06 22.88
N GLY A 598 -19.56 2.03 22.58
CA GLY A 598 -19.05 1.50 21.33
C GLY A 598 -17.53 1.59 21.21
N VAL A 599 -17.03 1.13 20.08
CA VAL A 599 -15.60 1.10 19.74
C VAL A 599 -15.40 1.79 18.38
N LEU A 600 -14.40 2.67 18.28
CA LEU A 600 -13.97 3.26 17.00
C LEU A 600 -12.79 2.46 16.45
N ILE A 601 -13.02 1.75 15.36
CA ILE A 601 -12.05 0.92 14.64
C ILE A 601 -11.20 1.79 13.74
N ARG A 602 -9.88 1.67 13.84
CA ARG A 602 -8.91 2.45 13.08
C ARG A 602 -8.02 1.60 12.17
N ALA A 603 -8.02 0.27 12.36
CA ALA A 603 -7.45 -0.72 11.46
C ALA A 603 -8.53 -1.77 11.13
N LEU A 604 -8.71 -2.09 9.85
CA LEU A 604 -9.79 -3.01 9.40
C LEU A 604 -9.82 -4.34 10.16
N GLU A 605 -8.66 -4.89 10.44
CA GLU A 605 -8.49 -6.18 11.13
C GLU A 605 -9.01 -6.21 12.58
N GLU A 606 -9.18 -5.04 13.20
CA GLU A 606 -9.75 -4.91 14.55
C GLU A 606 -11.22 -5.32 14.60
N ALA A 607 -11.96 -5.21 13.48
CA ALA A 607 -13.35 -5.65 13.42
C ALA A 607 -13.47 -7.16 13.63
N VAL A 608 -12.57 -7.95 13.04
CA VAL A 608 -12.53 -9.41 13.22
C VAL A 608 -12.07 -9.74 14.64
N TRP A 609 -11.03 -9.07 15.13
CA TRP A 609 -10.55 -9.25 16.50
C TRP A 609 -11.63 -8.94 17.55
N LEU A 610 -12.37 -7.85 17.37
CA LEU A 610 -13.44 -7.45 18.30
C LEU A 610 -14.56 -8.49 18.33
N LYS A 611 -14.93 -9.03 17.19
CA LYS A 611 -15.92 -10.11 17.11
C LYS A 611 -15.46 -11.36 17.86
N ASP A 612 -14.23 -11.83 17.60
CA ASP A 612 -13.64 -12.97 18.29
C ASP A 612 -13.56 -12.73 19.81
N LEU A 613 -13.22 -11.50 20.24
CA LEU A 613 -13.17 -11.12 21.65
C LEU A 613 -14.54 -11.23 22.32
N MET A 614 -15.59 -10.70 21.68
CA MET A 614 -16.95 -10.74 22.23
C MET A 614 -17.46 -12.18 22.37
N GLU A 615 -17.15 -13.04 21.42
CA GLU A 615 -17.46 -14.47 21.47
C GLU A 615 -16.72 -15.17 22.63
N GLN A 616 -15.42 -14.92 22.81
CA GLN A 616 -14.59 -15.50 23.89
C GLN A 616 -15.02 -15.07 25.28
N GLU A 617 -15.45 -13.82 25.46
CA GLU A 617 -15.89 -13.29 26.76
C GLU A 617 -17.39 -13.55 27.02
N ASN A 618 -18.07 -14.37 26.19
CA ASN A 618 -19.50 -14.73 26.31
C ASN A 618 -20.42 -13.51 26.45
N GLN A 619 -20.08 -12.40 25.80
CA GLN A 619 -20.89 -11.18 25.83
C GLN A 619 -22.17 -11.42 25.03
N LYS A 620 -23.34 -11.35 25.69
CA LYS A 620 -24.66 -11.57 25.08
C LYS A 620 -25.03 -10.51 24.02
N THR A 621 -24.39 -9.35 24.06
CA THR A 621 -24.57 -8.26 23.09
C THR A 621 -23.22 -7.85 22.55
N SER A 622 -23.06 -7.81 21.20
CA SER A 622 -21.86 -7.26 20.57
C SER A 622 -21.79 -5.77 20.85
N LEU A 623 -20.59 -5.29 21.20
CA LEU A 623 -20.33 -3.87 21.37
C LEU A 623 -20.42 -3.19 19.98
N PRO A 624 -21.26 -2.14 19.80
CA PRO A 624 -21.32 -1.43 18.53
C PRO A 624 -19.96 -0.87 18.14
N PHE A 625 -19.66 -0.85 16.85
CA PHE A 625 -18.42 -0.23 16.39
C PHE A 625 -18.65 0.69 15.19
N GLY A 626 -17.77 1.69 15.06
CA GLY A 626 -17.66 2.60 13.93
C GLY A 626 -16.31 2.47 13.26
N MET A 627 -16.24 2.83 11.98
CA MET A 627 -15.00 2.87 11.20
C MET A 627 -14.46 4.28 11.09
N ASP A 628 -13.21 4.48 11.48
CA ASP A 628 -12.53 5.79 11.43
C ASP A 628 -12.03 6.13 10.02
N ALA A 629 -11.68 7.37 9.79
CA ALA A 629 -11.14 7.91 8.54
C ALA A 629 -9.91 7.15 7.99
N SER A 630 -9.14 6.48 8.86
CA SER A 630 -7.97 5.65 8.50
C SER A 630 -8.31 4.35 7.77
N VAL A 631 -9.57 3.95 7.76
CA VAL A 631 -10.08 2.75 7.08
C VAL A 631 -10.37 3.00 5.59
N TYR A 632 -10.41 4.25 5.16
CA TYR A 632 -10.57 4.67 3.77
C TYR A 632 -11.88 4.26 3.10
N GLY A 633 -13.03 4.63 3.68
CA GLY A 633 -14.32 4.60 2.98
C GLY A 633 -14.39 5.69 1.90
N TRP A 634 -13.80 5.45 0.71
CA TRP A 634 -13.59 6.48 -0.32
C TRP A 634 -14.72 6.59 -1.34
N ASN A 635 -15.54 5.57 -1.44
CA ASN A 635 -16.61 5.49 -2.42
C ASN A 635 -17.82 4.75 -1.86
N SER A 636 -18.96 4.81 -2.56
CA SER A 636 -20.21 4.18 -2.13
C SER A 636 -20.08 2.67 -1.95
N ARG A 637 -19.29 1.99 -2.79
CA ARG A 637 -19.08 0.55 -2.71
C ARG A 637 -18.23 0.15 -1.50
N SER A 638 -17.23 0.96 -1.15
CA SER A 638 -16.49 0.73 0.09
C SER A 638 -17.37 0.92 1.32
N ALA A 639 -18.31 1.87 1.32
CA ALA A 639 -19.31 2.02 2.38
C ALA A 639 -20.23 0.80 2.49
N GLU A 640 -20.69 0.22 1.36
CA GLU A 640 -21.46 -1.03 1.33
C GLU A 640 -20.70 -2.20 1.95
N VAL A 641 -19.42 -2.36 1.60
CA VAL A 641 -18.55 -3.42 2.18
C VAL A 641 -18.42 -3.24 3.69
N LEU A 642 -18.10 -2.02 4.15
CA LEU A 642 -17.95 -1.72 5.57
C LEU A 642 -19.28 -1.92 6.34
N ALA A 643 -20.42 -1.52 5.78
CA ALA A 643 -21.72 -1.78 6.36
C ALA A 643 -21.99 -3.29 6.50
N SER A 644 -21.61 -4.10 5.51
CA SER A 644 -21.77 -5.56 5.56
C SER A 644 -20.94 -6.23 6.67
N MET A 645 -19.86 -5.58 7.14
CA MET A 645 -19.07 -6.02 8.29
C MET A 645 -19.78 -5.75 9.63
N GLY A 646 -20.89 -4.99 9.63
CA GLY A 646 -21.68 -4.66 10.82
C GLY A 646 -21.29 -3.33 11.47
N THR A 647 -20.57 -2.43 10.78
CA THR A 647 -20.29 -1.10 11.33
C THR A 647 -21.57 -0.28 11.46
N SER A 648 -21.63 0.54 12.50
CA SER A 648 -22.75 1.46 12.77
C SER A 648 -22.44 2.90 12.37
N LEU A 649 -21.17 3.22 12.08
CA LEU A 649 -20.69 4.57 11.80
C LEU A 649 -19.54 4.53 10.80
N LEU A 650 -19.50 5.46 9.85
CA LEU A 650 -18.37 5.70 8.96
C LEU A 650 -17.90 7.16 9.04
N THR A 651 -16.63 7.35 9.38
CA THR A 651 -15.99 8.66 9.37
C THR A 651 -15.39 8.96 7.99
N MET A 652 -15.69 10.13 7.44
CA MET A 652 -15.21 10.55 6.13
C MET A 652 -13.69 10.70 6.08
N PRO A 653 -13.03 10.24 5.02
CA PRO A 653 -11.58 10.33 4.84
C PRO A 653 -11.06 11.77 4.73
N TRP A 654 -9.81 11.98 5.17
CA TRP A 654 -9.13 13.28 5.14
C TRP A 654 -8.87 13.84 3.72
N GLU A 655 -8.82 12.97 2.71
CA GLU A 655 -8.37 13.32 1.35
C GLU A 655 -9.52 13.61 0.37
N LEU A 656 -10.77 13.34 0.72
CA LEU A 656 -11.92 13.66 -0.11
C LEU A 656 -12.35 15.13 0.04
N ASN A 657 -12.73 15.76 -1.07
CA ASN A 657 -13.39 17.05 -1.02
C ASN A 657 -14.91 16.89 -0.78
N SER A 658 -15.58 18.03 -0.54
CA SER A 658 -17.02 18.03 -0.21
C SER A 658 -17.88 17.36 -1.29
N ARG A 659 -17.55 17.49 -2.58
CA ARG A 659 -18.32 16.86 -3.67
C ARG A 659 -18.05 15.36 -3.75
N GLU A 660 -16.81 14.95 -3.54
CA GLU A 660 -16.42 13.53 -3.52
C GLU A 660 -17.01 12.79 -2.31
N MET A 661 -17.29 13.50 -1.21
CA MET A 661 -17.97 12.92 -0.04
C MET A 661 -19.48 12.69 -0.26
N GLU A 662 -20.15 13.45 -1.15
CA GLU A 662 -21.60 13.38 -1.35
C GLU A 662 -22.10 11.97 -1.68
N PRO A 663 -21.53 11.21 -2.65
CA PRO A 663 -21.97 9.84 -2.93
C PRO A 663 -21.76 8.89 -1.76
N VAL A 664 -20.64 9.01 -1.02
CA VAL A 664 -20.36 8.18 0.17
C VAL A 664 -21.39 8.45 1.27
N LEU A 665 -21.66 9.72 1.58
CA LEU A 665 -22.70 10.12 2.53
C LEU A 665 -24.10 9.67 2.09
N GLY A 666 -24.37 9.71 0.78
CA GLY A 666 -25.60 9.18 0.18
C GLY A 666 -25.75 7.69 0.40
N ALA A 667 -24.69 6.92 0.18
CA ALA A 667 -24.65 5.48 0.44
C ALA A 667 -24.86 5.18 1.94
N CYS A 668 -24.18 5.92 2.85
CA CYS A 668 -24.37 5.76 4.29
C CYS A 668 -25.85 5.91 4.67
N ARG A 669 -26.53 6.97 4.18
CA ARG A 669 -27.98 7.18 4.44
C ARG A 669 -28.83 6.03 3.91
N GLY A 670 -28.55 5.56 2.67
CA GLY A 670 -29.28 4.44 2.05
C GLY A 670 -29.12 3.12 2.82
N LEU A 671 -27.98 2.93 3.47
CA LEU A 671 -27.63 1.74 4.25
C LEU A 671 -28.08 1.83 5.73
N GLY A 672 -28.57 2.99 6.19
CA GLY A 672 -28.85 3.25 7.60
C GLY A 672 -27.59 3.34 8.47
N LEU A 673 -26.45 3.66 7.85
CA LEU A 673 -25.16 3.83 8.48
C LEU A 673 -24.97 5.29 8.87
N ALA A 674 -24.67 5.55 10.14
CA ALA A 674 -24.36 6.90 10.57
C ALA A 674 -23.05 7.40 9.91
N SER A 675 -23.02 8.68 9.58
CA SER A 675 -21.87 9.32 8.94
C SER A 675 -21.24 10.37 9.86
N GLU A 676 -19.92 10.49 9.84
CA GLU A 676 -19.20 11.46 10.64
C GLU A 676 -18.19 12.26 9.82
N LEU A 677 -18.15 13.58 10.01
CA LEU A 677 -17.19 14.48 9.38
C LEU A 677 -16.28 15.13 10.42
N ILE A 678 -14.96 15.04 10.20
CA ILE A 678 -13.99 15.74 11.02
C ILE A 678 -13.96 17.22 10.62
N ILE A 679 -14.34 18.10 11.54
CA ILE A 679 -14.41 19.56 11.30
C ILE A 679 -13.23 20.32 11.93
N TYR A 680 -12.52 19.68 12.87
CA TYR A 680 -11.31 20.21 13.53
C TYR A 680 -10.33 19.08 13.85
N GLY A 681 -9.02 19.36 13.72
CA GLY A 681 -7.95 18.54 14.27
C GLY A 681 -6.67 18.49 13.47
N ASN A 682 -5.57 18.08 14.08
CA ASN A 682 -4.32 17.84 13.39
C ASN A 682 -4.37 16.50 12.66
N ALA A 683 -4.34 16.53 11.32
CA ALA A 683 -4.39 15.32 10.53
C ALA A 683 -3.12 14.47 10.74
N PRO A 684 -3.23 13.13 10.92
CA PRO A 684 -2.09 12.23 10.96
C PRO A 684 -1.46 12.14 9.56
N MET A 685 -0.29 12.76 9.39
CA MET A 685 0.42 12.75 8.11
C MET A 685 1.13 11.42 7.83
N MET A 686 1.67 10.78 8.88
CA MET A 686 2.36 9.49 8.81
C MET A 686 2.14 8.70 10.09
N VAL A 687 1.92 7.41 9.94
CA VAL A 687 1.94 6.42 11.02
C VAL A 687 3.07 5.42 10.74
N SER A 688 4.05 5.31 11.63
CA SER A 688 5.31 4.62 11.35
C SER A 688 5.70 3.63 12.45
N ALA A 689 6.21 2.46 12.05
CA ALA A 689 6.87 1.52 12.95
C ALA A 689 8.24 2.06 13.42
N GLN A 690 8.87 2.95 12.64
CA GLN A 690 10.09 3.64 13.07
C GLN A 690 9.77 4.66 14.16
N CYS A 691 10.61 4.66 15.19
CA CYS A 691 10.50 5.59 16.31
C CYS A 691 11.55 6.70 16.17
N ILE A 692 11.10 7.94 15.99
CA ILE A 692 12.00 9.10 15.90
C ILE A 692 12.80 9.26 17.21
N THR A 693 12.17 9.06 18.37
CA THR A 693 12.86 9.06 19.67
C THR A 693 13.98 8.03 19.70
N ASN A 694 13.71 6.79 19.29
CA ASN A 694 14.74 5.74 19.23
C ASN A 694 15.86 6.08 18.22
N THR A 695 15.52 6.72 17.12
CA THR A 695 16.50 7.13 16.09
C THR A 695 17.46 8.20 16.59
N VAL A 696 16.99 9.19 17.37
CA VAL A 696 17.82 10.37 17.75
C VAL A 696 18.46 10.26 19.15
N LYS A 697 17.81 9.61 20.12
CA LYS A 697 18.29 9.55 21.52
C LYS A 697 18.15 8.19 22.19
N GLY A 698 17.66 7.15 21.48
CA GLY A 698 17.42 5.82 22.04
C GLY A 698 15.99 5.66 22.57
N CYS A 699 15.54 4.40 22.68
CA CYS A 699 14.20 4.09 23.15
C CYS A 699 14.05 4.41 24.64
N THR A 700 13.02 5.16 24.99
CA THR A 700 12.72 5.53 26.38
C THR A 700 11.58 4.73 26.98
N HIS A 701 10.84 3.95 26.17
CA HIS A 701 9.60 3.26 26.54
C HIS A 701 8.55 4.18 27.19
N LYS A 702 8.64 5.48 26.94
CA LYS A 702 7.74 6.49 27.51
C LYS A 702 7.00 7.20 26.37
N ARG A 703 5.69 7.31 26.55
CA ARG A 703 4.86 8.16 25.71
C ARG A 703 5.36 9.60 25.80
N GLY A 704 5.30 10.32 24.70
CA GLY A 704 5.73 11.71 24.63
C GLY A 704 5.63 12.28 23.24
N THR A 705 5.79 13.59 23.15
CA THR A 705 5.76 14.33 21.89
C THR A 705 7.12 14.94 21.61
N LEU A 706 7.61 14.87 20.38
CA LEU A 706 8.75 15.63 19.87
C LEU A 706 8.26 16.63 18.82
N MET A 707 9.09 17.60 18.48
CA MET A 707 8.82 18.55 17.41
C MET A 707 9.84 18.35 16.29
N MET A 708 9.36 18.14 15.08
CA MET A 708 10.21 17.97 13.91
C MET A 708 10.06 19.18 12.98
N LYS A 709 11.16 19.86 12.71
CA LYS A 709 11.21 21.06 11.86
C LYS A 709 11.65 20.69 10.45
N ASP A 710 10.86 21.06 9.47
CA ASP A 710 11.18 20.88 8.07
C ASP A 710 12.06 22.04 7.51
N ARG A 711 12.37 21.99 6.21
CA ARG A 711 13.17 23.01 5.50
C ARG A 711 12.46 24.36 5.38
N THR A 712 11.13 24.42 5.49
CA THR A 712 10.34 25.66 5.41
C THR A 712 10.21 26.33 6.77
N GLY A 713 10.59 25.62 7.84
CA GLY A 713 10.43 26.08 9.22
C GLY A 713 9.18 25.58 9.91
N ALA A 714 8.32 24.81 9.22
CA ALA A 714 7.14 24.22 9.80
C ALA A 714 7.50 23.20 10.90
N LEU A 715 6.78 23.23 12.01
CA LEU A 715 6.98 22.38 13.18
C LEU A 715 5.91 21.29 13.22
N LEU A 716 6.32 20.07 12.88
CA LEU A 716 5.44 18.91 12.87
C LEU A 716 5.50 18.22 14.23
N PRO A 717 4.37 18.09 14.94
CA PRO A 717 4.31 17.28 16.17
C PRO A 717 4.52 15.80 15.82
N VAL A 718 5.31 15.11 16.66
CA VAL A 718 5.57 13.67 16.53
C VAL A 718 5.25 13.01 17.85
N LYS A 719 4.23 12.17 17.87
CA LYS A 719 3.76 11.49 19.09
C LYS A 719 4.18 10.03 19.09
N ASN A 720 4.71 9.57 20.21
CA ASN A 720 5.04 8.16 20.43
C ASN A 720 3.88 7.43 21.09
N HIS A 721 3.33 6.41 20.43
CA HIS A 721 2.34 5.50 20.99
C HIS A 721 3.05 4.25 21.52
N CYS A 722 3.61 4.39 22.73
CA CYS A 722 4.55 3.37 23.27
C CYS A 722 3.87 2.05 23.66
N SER A 723 2.57 2.06 24.02
CA SER A 723 1.81 0.83 24.29
C SER A 723 1.70 -0.04 23.04
N PHE A 724 1.70 0.57 21.86
CA PHE A 724 1.53 -0.09 20.56
C PHE A 724 2.80 -0.06 19.69
N CYS A 725 3.82 0.66 20.14
CA CYS A 725 5.13 0.82 19.50
C CYS A 725 5.09 1.33 18.06
N TYR A 726 4.34 2.41 17.82
CA TYR A 726 4.39 3.19 16.59
C TYR A 726 4.45 4.70 16.87
N ASN A 727 4.83 5.50 15.86
CA ASN A 727 4.83 6.97 15.91
C ASN A 727 3.79 7.55 14.96
N THR A 728 3.15 8.64 15.36
CA THR A 728 2.32 9.47 14.48
C THR A 728 2.96 10.84 14.29
N ILE A 729 3.14 11.26 13.05
CA ILE A 729 3.57 12.61 12.67
C ILE A 729 2.33 13.38 12.25
N TYR A 730 2.02 14.46 12.94
CA TYR A 730 0.85 15.30 12.69
C TYR A 730 1.15 16.50 11.80
N ASN A 731 0.12 16.98 11.12
CA ASN A 731 0.19 18.23 10.37
C ASN A 731 0.45 19.40 11.33
N PRO A 732 1.35 20.35 10.98
CA PRO A 732 1.69 21.48 11.86
C PRO A 732 0.51 22.42 12.10
N ALA A 733 -0.40 22.57 11.13
CA ALA A 733 -1.59 23.39 11.23
C ALA A 733 -2.85 22.50 11.30
N PRO A 734 -3.77 22.73 12.27
CA PRO A 734 -4.99 21.93 12.33
C PRO A 734 -5.89 22.16 11.10
N LEU A 735 -6.63 21.13 10.72
CA LEU A 735 -7.83 21.28 9.89
C LEU A 735 -8.82 22.15 10.67
N SER A 736 -9.44 23.12 10.02
CA SER A 736 -10.57 23.87 10.55
C SER A 736 -11.58 24.14 9.47
N LEU A 737 -12.85 23.78 9.72
CA LEU A 737 -13.98 24.09 8.84
C LEU A 737 -14.81 25.26 9.32
N LEU A 738 -14.35 26.05 10.34
CA LEU A 738 -14.96 27.33 10.70
C LEU A 738 -15.09 28.24 9.46
N GLY A 739 -16.27 28.85 9.24
CA GLY A 739 -16.58 29.61 8.04
C GLY A 739 -16.95 28.73 6.83
N SER A 740 -17.22 27.44 7.04
CA SER A 740 -17.72 26.49 6.02
C SER A 740 -19.03 25.81 6.45
N GLU A 741 -19.70 26.32 7.49
CA GLU A 741 -20.87 25.71 8.15
C GLU A 741 -22.00 25.43 7.14
N LYS A 742 -22.26 26.37 6.24
CA LYS A 742 -23.28 26.20 5.16
C LYS A 742 -22.95 25.03 4.22
N LEU A 743 -21.68 24.84 3.89
CA LEU A 743 -21.25 23.74 3.04
C LEU A 743 -21.30 22.40 3.79
N VAL A 744 -20.87 22.38 5.05
CA VAL A 744 -20.97 21.20 5.94
C VAL A 744 -22.45 20.83 6.14
N GLY A 745 -23.34 21.80 6.39
CA GLY A 745 -24.79 21.57 6.54
C GLY A 745 -25.44 20.96 5.30
N ARG A 746 -24.97 21.30 4.08
CA ARG A 746 -25.48 20.69 2.83
C ARG A 746 -25.13 19.22 2.70
N LEU A 747 -23.99 18.80 3.25
CA LEU A 747 -23.55 17.40 3.23
C LEU A 747 -24.38 16.52 4.18
N MET A 748 -25.01 17.13 5.19
CA MET A 748 -25.85 16.47 6.20
C MET A 748 -25.18 15.25 6.84
N PRO A 749 -23.95 15.35 7.40
CA PRO A 749 -23.38 14.28 8.19
C PRO A 749 -24.15 14.17 9.52
N ASP A 750 -24.26 12.96 10.07
CA ASP A 750 -24.94 12.73 11.34
C ASP A 750 -24.11 13.24 12.53
N ARG A 751 -22.79 13.21 12.40
CA ARG A 751 -21.85 13.62 13.45
C ARG A 751 -20.80 14.60 12.90
N LEU A 752 -20.40 15.56 13.74
CA LEU A 752 -19.33 16.51 13.49
C LEU A 752 -18.25 16.33 14.58
N ARG A 753 -17.06 15.87 14.18
CA ARG A 753 -16.00 15.52 15.13
C ARG A 753 -14.96 16.62 15.30
N LEU A 754 -14.71 16.98 16.57
CA LEU A 754 -13.55 17.74 17.02
C LEU A 754 -12.47 16.76 17.45
N GLN A 755 -11.36 16.68 16.72
CA GLN A 755 -10.28 15.72 16.99
C GLN A 755 -9.11 16.39 17.71
N PHE A 756 -9.07 16.25 19.02
CA PHE A 756 -7.98 16.76 19.85
C PHE A 756 -6.84 15.74 19.91
N THR A 757 -5.63 16.22 19.66
CA THR A 757 -4.42 15.38 19.58
C THR A 757 -3.30 15.90 20.48
N VAL A 758 -2.80 17.12 20.23
CA VAL A 758 -1.64 17.73 20.92
C VAL A 758 -2.03 18.93 21.79
N GLU A 759 -3.30 19.30 21.80
CA GLU A 759 -3.83 20.44 22.53
C GLU A 759 -3.83 20.18 24.04
N GLY A 760 -3.40 21.17 24.81
CA GLY A 760 -3.59 21.21 26.27
C GLY A 760 -4.99 21.71 26.63
N THR A 761 -5.30 21.75 27.94
CA THR A 761 -6.61 22.14 28.49
C THR A 761 -7.11 23.46 27.93
N GLU A 762 -6.34 24.55 28.05
CA GLU A 762 -6.74 25.90 27.62
C GLU A 762 -7.05 25.97 26.10
N GLN A 763 -6.22 25.32 25.30
CA GLN A 763 -6.44 25.31 23.83
C GLN A 763 -7.69 24.50 23.47
N THR A 764 -7.92 23.38 24.16
CA THR A 764 -9.14 22.58 24.01
C THR A 764 -10.39 23.39 24.33
N GLU A 765 -10.41 24.16 25.42
CA GLU A 765 -11.52 25.06 25.79
C GLU A 765 -11.79 26.10 24.69
N LYS A 766 -10.79 26.80 24.21
CA LYS A 766 -10.92 27.81 23.17
C LYS A 766 -11.48 27.22 21.86
N VAL A 767 -11.03 26.02 21.48
CA VAL A 767 -11.54 25.34 20.28
C VAL A 767 -13.00 24.92 20.49
N LEU A 768 -13.34 24.33 21.62
CA LEU A 768 -14.74 23.98 21.96
C LEU A 768 -15.65 25.19 21.86
N ASP A 769 -15.30 26.30 22.49
CA ASP A 769 -16.12 27.52 22.52
C ASP A 769 -16.33 28.08 21.10
N ALA A 770 -15.29 28.09 20.26
CA ALA A 770 -15.39 28.56 18.87
C ALA A 770 -16.27 27.64 18.02
N PHE A 771 -16.05 26.33 18.04
CA PHE A 771 -16.80 25.40 17.20
C PHE A 771 -18.25 25.21 17.67
N ILE A 772 -18.51 25.18 18.98
CA ILE A 772 -19.87 25.19 19.53
C ILE A 772 -20.57 26.51 19.17
N GLY A 773 -19.92 27.66 19.35
CA GLY A 773 -20.44 28.96 18.96
C GLY A 773 -20.89 29.01 17.49
N SER A 774 -20.05 28.51 16.59
CA SER A 774 -20.31 28.54 15.15
C SER A 774 -21.32 27.47 14.71
N PHE A 775 -21.04 26.19 14.98
CA PHE A 775 -21.81 25.07 14.42
C PHE A 775 -23.13 24.77 15.16
N VAL A 776 -23.24 25.12 16.46
CA VAL A 776 -24.47 24.89 17.24
C VAL A 776 -25.31 26.16 17.32
N TYR A 777 -24.67 27.29 17.64
CA TYR A 777 -25.38 28.54 17.88
C TYR A 777 -25.39 29.52 16.71
N GLY A 778 -24.74 29.17 15.58
CA GLY A 778 -24.68 29.99 14.37
C GLY A 778 -24.01 31.36 14.57
N ARG A 779 -23.14 31.49 15.58
CA ARG A 779 -22.47 32.75 15.90
C ARG A 779 -21.29 32.97 14.96
N ASP A 780 -21.03 34.21 14.61
CA ASP A 780 -19.77 34.56 13.96
C ASP A 780 -18.66 34.54 15.02
N VAL A 781 -17.64 33.74 14.84
CA VAL A 781 -16.58 33.49 15.80
C VAL A 781 -15.20 33.66 15.17
N GLU A 782 -14.29 34.26 15.93
CA GLU A 782 -12.87 34.31 15.54
C GLU A 782 -12.21 32.93 15.77
N ALA A 783 -11.37 32.50 14.80
CA ALA A 783 -10.66 31.24 14.94
C ALA A 783 -9.65 31.31 16.13
N PRO A 784 -9.64 30.32 17.05
CA PRO A 784 -8.79 30.35 18.24
C PRO A 784 -7.31 30.02 17.95
N PHE A 785 -6.90 30.07 16.68
CA PHE A 785 -5.56 29.77 16.18
C PHE A 785 -5.21 30.69 15.00
N ARG A 786 -3.91 31.00 14.83
CA ARG A 786 -3.45 31.87 13.73
C ARG A 786 -3.36 31.12 12.42
N ASP A 787 -2.81 29.91 12.47
CA ASP A 787 -2.57 29.06 11.28
C ASP A 787 -3.52 27.87 11.29
N PHE A 788 -4.19 27.64 10.16
CA PHE A 788 -5.03 26.47 9.96
C PHE A 788 -5.07 26.09 8.47
N THR A 789 -5.54 24.89 8.19
CA THR A 789 -5.77 24.41 6.83
C THR A 789 -7.23 24.02 6.63
N ARG A 790 -7.74 24.12 5.41
CA ARG A 790 -9.00 23.48 4.99
C ARG A 790 -8.79 22.02 4.57
N GLY A 791 -7.55 21.52 4.64
CA GLY A 791 -7.21 20.21 4.14
C GLY A 791 -7.61 20.06 2.67
N HIS A 792 -8.17 18.92 2.33
CA HIS A 792 -8.69 18.62 0.99
C HIS A 792 -10.17 18.95 0.81
N PHE A 793 -10.87 19.43 1.83
CA PHE A 793 -12.32 19.66 1.84
C PHE A 793 -12.85 20.50 0.66
N LYS A 794 -12.05 21.45 0.15
CA LYS A 794 -12.41 22.26 -1.03
C LYS A 794 -11.79 21.79 -2.34
N ARG A 795 -10.60 21.17 -2.32
CA ARG A 795 -9.81 20.89 -3.53
C ARG A 795 -9.72 19.41 -3.89
N GLY A 796 -9.76 18.53 -2.88
CA GLY A 796 -9.48 17.12 -3.06
C GLY A 796 -7.99 16.83 -3.31
N VAL A 797 -7.70 15.59 -3.73
CA VAL A 797 -6.36 15.13 -4.12
C VAL A 797 -6.33 14.71 -5.59
N GLU A 798 -5.13 14.81 -6.18
CA GLU A 798 -4.85 14.26 -7.52
C GLU A 798 -4.70 12.74 -7.46
#